data_65c90800970254eb7647313ad3f043ce
#
_entry.id   65c90800970254eb7647313ad3f043ce
#
_cell.length_a   1.000
_cell.length_b   1.000
_cell.length_c   1.000
_cell.angle_alpha   90.00
_cell.angle_beta   90.00
_cell.angle_gamma   90.00
#
_symmetry.space_group_name_H-M   'P 1'
#
loop_
_entity.id
_entity.type
_entity.pdbx_description
1 polymer ?
#
loop_
_entity_poly.entity_id
_entity_poly.type
_entity_poly.pdbx_seq_one_letter_code
_entity_poly.pdbx_strand_id
1 'polypeptide(L)'
;MTPGVSLPLAPVGADGRHLYTCPFCEAMCGLEIQVDEGRVAGIRGNRDDVWSRGHLCPKGTSLGALHEDPDRIRTPMIKVDGQWQEVSWRRAFERCTELLAPVIEKYGIGAVTAYTGNPLAHSFSLGRYTGVLLGLSGIPISYSPGTVDQWPKNLSSHLMYGGWWTFPVPDIERTDLLVVMGANPAASQGSLLAAPDVMGILSEIRQRGKVIVIDPVRTATAAKADEWLPITPGTDAAFLLAIVHTLLDEDLVNLGSVADHVDGLEAMRAAAADWPAERVADATGIPAERIRELARELAGTERAVVYGRIGLCNQEFGSLASWLVDVVNILTGHFDTPGGAMFPRPAAWSVTVQPIPGLEDGVPQFGRYATRVRGAKEVLGQVPVSCMVEEMETPGEGQLKALITVAGNPVLSTPAGHRLDAVLPDLEAMISVDLWLNETTRHADVILPGLSPLEQPHHDDLILQFAINSVANYSPPVFEPDDPDRPHEWEILIRLTGLCTGTPAEDVDVAALDDGFFDYLCFTQGLDGATICAQYDHGGPERTLDMTLRTGPFGDRYGENPDGLTLDTLKQQPNGVNFGPMVPQVPQALGTSDGMVRLAPQYLLDDLPRLAARVARDPDELVLVSRRHLRSNNSWLHNVQALMKGKDRCTLVMHADDAARRGLSTGDVVTVTSTGGSIEVPIELTEAIKPGVVSMPHGWGHGKAGTRLAIANGTPGVNTNILSPPDFLDEPSGNGALNGIPVTVTSSSAAPGS
;
A
#
# COMPACT_ATOMS: atom_id res chain seq x y z
N MET A 1 -35.56 23.34 7.10
CA MET A 1 -35.05 22.49 8.19
C MET A 1 -34.18 23.37 9.08
N THR A 2 -34.51 23.51 10.34
CA THR A 2 -33.72 24.23 11.34
C THR A 2 -32.34 23.58 11.40
N PRO A 3 -31.22 24.34 11.47
CA PRO A 3 -29.89 23.75 11.68
C PRO A 3 -29.96 22.98 13.01
N GLY A 4 -29.79 21.66 12.93
CA GLY A 4 -29.75 20.82 14.12
C GLY A 4 -28.57 21.24 14.98
N VAL A 5 -28.83 21.53 16.24
CA VAL A 5 -27.80 21.71 17.27
C VAL A 5 -26.99 20.41 17.26
N SER A 6 -25.72 20.45 16.84
CA SER A 6 -24.86 19.29 16.96
C SER A 6 -24.71 18.98 18.44
N LEU A 7 -25.02 17.75 18.84
CA LEU A 7 -24.80 17.30 20.21
C LEU A 7 -23.30 17.44 20.55
N PRO A 8 -22.97 17.80 21.80
CA PRO A 8 -21.57 17.87 22.22
C PRO A 8 -20.89 16.51 22.03
N LEU A 9 -19.58 16.51 21.82
CA LEU A 9 -18.79 15.28 21.79
C LEU A 9 -18.71 14.68 23.20
N ALA A 10 -18.80 13.35 23.24
CA ALA A 10 -18.62 12.60 24.47
C ALA A 10 -17.12 12.50 24.83
N PRO A 11 -16.77 12.44 26.13
CA PRO A 11 -15.43 12.05 26.56
C PRO A 11 -15.09 10.63 26.12
N VAL A 12 -13.79 10.30 26.08
CA VAL A 12 -13.31 8.94 25.79
C VAL A 12 -13.98 7.94 26.75
N GLY A 13 -14.41 6.80 26.21
CA GLY A 13 -15.08 5.74 26.98
C GLY A 13 -16.52 6.00 27.38
N ALA A 14 -17.07 7.19 27.13
CA ALA A 14 -18.44 7.53 27.51
C ALA A 14 -19.43 7.28 26.38
N ASP A 15 -20.69 7.00 26.75
CA ASP A 15 -21.79 6.96 25.79
C ASP A 15 -22.00 8.34 25.15
N GLY A 16 -22.36 8.34 23.89
CA GLY A 16 -22.65 9.56 23.14
C GLY A 16 -21.98 9.60 21.77
N ARG A 17 -21.76 10.81 21.27
CA ARG A 17 -21.23 11.08 19.94
C ARG A 17 -19.72 11.28 19.98
N HIS A 18 -18.99 10.51 19.17
CA HIS A 18 -17.55 10.63 18.96
C HIS A 18 -17.23 10.93 17.51
N LEU A 19 -16.11 11.60 17.26
CA LEU A 19 -15.55 11.77 15.93
C LEU A 19 -14.26 10.95 15.81
N TYR A 20 -14.07 10.35 14.66
CA TYR A 20 -12.89 9.51 14.38
C TYR A 20 -12.54 9.56 12.90
N THR A 21 -11.30 9.26 12.53
CA THR A 21 -10.88 9.09 11.13
C THR A 21 -10.84 7.61 10.79
N CYS A 22 -11.39 7.23 9.64
CA CYS A 22 -11.46 5.84 9.21
C CYS A 22 -10.07 5.32 8.83
N PRO A 23 -9.55 4.25 9.48
CA PRO A 23 -8.20 3.75 9.27
C PRO A 23 -8.13 2.62 8.22
N PHE A 24 -9.10 2.52 7.30
CA PHE A 24 -9.18 1.36 6.43
C PHE A 24 -8.58 1.56 5.03
N CYS A 25 -8.44 2.78 4.56
CA CYS A 25 -7.94 3.04 3.22
C CYS A 25 -7.59 4.52 3.02
N GLU A 26 -7.01 4.82 1.88
CA GLU A 26 -6.49 6.13 1.51
C GLU A 26 -7.55 7.26 1.41
N ALA A 27 -8.85 6.95 1.53
CA ALA A 27 -9.89 7.98 1.60
C ALA A 27 -9.94 8.69 2.95
N MET A 28 -9.45 8.10 4.04
CA MET A 28 -9.36 8.69 5.39
C MET A 28 -10.64 9.44 5.83
N CYS A 29 -11.82 8.80 5.61
CA CYS A 29 -13.10 9.48 5.82
C CYS A 29 -13.32 9.82 7.29
N GLY A 30 -13.78 11.05 7.58
CA GLY A 30 -14.24 11.43 8.90
C GLY A 30 -15.52 10.69 9.28
N LEU A 31 -15.50 10.06 10.45
CA LEU A 31 -16.58 9.26 11.01
C LEU A 31 -17.27 10.01 12.14
N GLU A 32 -18.58 9.88 12.23
CA GLU A 32 -19.35 10.14 13.42
C GLU A 32 -19.82 8.80 13.99
N ILE A 33 -19.38 8.49 15.21
CA ILE A 33 -19.64 7.24 15.90
C ILE A 33 -20.56 7.49 17.07
N GLN A 34 -21.69 6.80 17.11
CA GLN A 34 -22.59 6.79 18.25
C GLN A 34 -22.27 5.60 19.16
N VAL A 35 -22.01 5.85 20.42
CA VAL A 35 -21.81 4.84 21.47
C VAL A 35 -23.02 4.86 22.39
N ASP A 36 -23.60 3.69 22.65
CA ASP A 36 -24.70 3.49 23.60
C ASP A 36 -24.40 2.21 24.42
N GLU A 37 -24.53 2.29 25.72
CA GLU A 37 -24.25 1.19 26.66
C GLU A 37 -22.84 0.59 26.46
N GLY A 38 -21.84 1.45 26.21
CA GLY A 38 -20.45 1.05 25.99
C GLY A 38 -20.18 0.30 24.66
N ARG A 39 -21.09 0.37 23.69
CA ARG A 39 -20.99 -0.32 22.39
C ARG A 39 -21.22 0.63 21.23
N VAL A 40 -20.67 0.29 20.05
CA VAL A 40 -20.90 1.05 18.84
C VAL A 40 -22.33 0.80 18.33
N ALA A 41 -23.24 1.77 18.58
CA ALA A 41 -24.62 1.73 18.11
C ALA A 41 -24.76 2.05 16.62
N GLY A 42 -23.86 2.89 16.08
CA GLY A 42 -23.87 3.22 14.66
C GLY A 42 -22.70 4.10 14.22
N ILE A 43 -22.38 4.03 12.93
CA ILE A 43 -21.34 4.85 12.30
C ILE A 43 -21.90 5.49 11.04
N ARG A 44 -21.68 6.79 10.90
CA ARG A 44 -22.00 7.56 9.70
C ARG A 44 -20.85 8.48 9.31
N GLY A 45 -20.86 9.00 8.07
CA GLY A 45 -19.89 10.00 7.64
C GLY A 45 -20.12 11.33 8.38
N ASN A 46 -19.04 11.92 8.89
CA ASN A 46 -19.06 13.23 9.51
C ASN A 46 -19.21 14.32 8.42
N ARG A 47 -20.34 15.01 8.40
CA ARG A 47 -20.64 16.02 7.38
C ARG A 47 -19.83 17.32 7.55
N ASP A 48 -19.34 17.56 8.76
CA ASP A 48 -18.55 18.73 9.11
C ASP A 48 -17.03 18.48 8.93
N ASP A 49 -16.65 17.23 8.61
CA ASP A 49 -15.26 16.87 8.31
C ASP A 49 -14.75 17.66 7.10
N VAL A 50 -13.66 18.39 7.27
CA VAL A 50 -13.12 19.31 6.25
C VAL A 50 -12.62 18.58 5.00
N TRP A 51 -12.32 17.28 5.13
CA TRP A 51 -11.80 16.42 4.11
C TRP A 51 -12.90 15.64 3.39
N SER A 52 -13.59 14.74 4.07
CA SER A 52 -14.53 13.80 3.47
C SER A 52 -15.96 14.31 3.33
N ARG A 53 -16.33 15.38 4.02
CA ARG A 53 -17.63 16.08 3.91
C ARG A 53 -18.84 15.12 3.98
N GLY A 54 -18.70 14.05 4.79
CA GLY A 54 -19.74 13.04 4.99
C GLY A 54 -19.69 11.85 4.05
N HIS A 55 -18.72 11.77 3.13
CA HIS A 55 -18.49 10.55 2.31
C HIS A 55 -18.08 9.39 3.21
N LEU A 56 -18.65 8.20 2.95
CA LEU A 56 -18.32 6.98 3.66
C LEU A 56 -18.69 5.75 2.83
N CYS A 57 -17.79 4.78 2.78
CA CYS A 57 -18.00 3.51 2.11
C CYS A 57 -18.44 2.40 3.10
N PRO A 58 -18.90 1.22 2.61
CA PRO A 58 -19.33 0.12 3.48
C PRO A 58 -18.26 -0.40 4.44
N LYS A 59 -16.97 -0.23 4.16
CA LYS A 59 -15.89 -0.62 5.07
C LYS A 59 -15.90 0.26 6.32
N GLY A 60 -15.95 1.57 6.16
CA GLY A 60 -15.94 2.51 7.28
C GLY A 60 -17.13 2.34 8.23
N THR A 61 -18.33 2.04 7.70
CA THR A 61 -19.49 1.73 8.56
C THR A 61 -19.33 0.45 9.38
N SER A 62 -18.33 -0.39 9.07
CA SER A 62 -18.07 -1.68 9.72
C SER A 62 -16.99 -1.63 10.80
N LEU A 63 -16.41 -0.46 11.10
CA LEU A 63 -15.31 -0.33 12.07
C LEU A 63 -15.73 -0.79 13.47
N GLY A 64 -16.98 -0.51 13.90
CA GLY A 64 -17.52 -1.01 15.16
C GLY A 64 -17.58 -2.53 15.22
N ALA A 65 -17.99 -3.18 14.13
CA ALA A 65 -18.03 -4.64 14.05
C ALA A 65 -16.65 -5.29 14.12
N LEU A 66 -15.59 -4.62 13.63
CA LEU A 66 -14.22 -5.07 13.79
C LEU A 66 -13.75 -4.90 15.24
N HIS A 67 -14.06 -3.76 15.88
CA HIS A 67 -13.72 -3.51 17.28
C HIS A 67 -14.35 -4.55 18.22
N GLU A 68 -15.62 -4.86 18.00
CA GLU A 68 -16.43 -5.79 18.83
C GLU A 68 -16.29 -7.27 18.42
N ASP A 69 -15.50 -7.59 17.39
CA ASP A 69 -15.38 -8.95 16.86
C ASP A 69 -14.94 -9.91 17.98
N PRO A 70 -15.71 -11.01 18.24
CA PRO A 70 -15.37 -11.98 19.28
C PRO A 70 -14.12 -12.81 18.97
N ASP A 71 -13.70 -12.87 17.71
CA ASP A 71 -12.48 -13.56 17.30
C ASP A 71 -11.22 -12.71 17.52
N ARG A 72 -11.36 -11.41 17.81
CA ARG A 72 -10.23 -10.52 18.12
C ARG A 72 -9.51 -10.97 19.38
N ILE A 73 -8.19 -11.07 19.30
CA ILE A 73 -7.31 -11.34 20.45
C ILE A 73 -7.17 -10.06 21.26
N ARG A 74 -7.41 -10.15 22.58
CA ARG A 74 -7.30 -9.03 23.52
C ARG A 74 -6.21 -9.21 24.58
N THR A 75 -5.85 -10.47 24.85
CA THR A 75 -4.84 -10.87 25.83
C THR A 75 -3.70 -11.56 25.09
N PRO A 76 -2.42 -11.33 25.46
CA PRO A 76 -1.32 -12.01 24.79
C PRO A 76 -1.42 -13.53 24.94
N MET A 77 -1.02 -14.24 23.91
CA MET A 77 -1.12 -15.68 23.84
C MET A 77 0.25 -16.30 23.59
N ILE A 78 0.53 -17.41 24.29
CA ILE A 78 1.69 -18.25 24.02
C ILE A 78 1.24 -19.66 23.63
N LYS A 79 2.05 -20.32 22.78
CA LYS A 79 1.79 -21.71 22.39
C LYS A 79 2.62 -22.65 23.27
N VAL A 80 1.95 -23.54 24.01
CA VAL A 80 2.56 -24.57 24.85
C VAL A 80 2.02 -25.92 24.41
N ASP A 81 2.90 -26.84 24.05
CA ASP A 81 2.53 -28.19 23.56
C ASP A 81 1.49 -28.15 22.42
N GLY A 82 1.63 -27.16 21.51
CA GLY A 82 0.72 -26.97 20.39
C GLY A 82 -0.63 -26.32 20.72
N GLN A 83 -0.87 -25.94 21.98
CA GLN A 83 -2.12 -25.32 22.44
C GLN A 83 -1.89 -23.86 22.82
N TRP A 84 -2.82 -22.98 22.43
CA TRP A 84 -2.82 -21.58 22.80
C TRP A 84 -3.26 -21.37 24.24
N GLN A 85 -2.52 -20.55 24.99
CA GLN A 85 -2.82 -20.15 26.36
C GLN A 85 -2.72 -18.63 26.48
N GLU A 86 -3.76 -18.02 27.04
CA GLU A 86 -3.72 -16.61 27.43
C GLU A 86 -2.82 -16.42 28.65
N VAL A 87 -1.98 -15.40 28.62
CA VAL A 87 -1.00 -15.12 29.68
C VAL A 87 -0.91 -13.62 29.97
N SER A 88 -0.24 -13.26 31.08
CA SER A 88 0.08 -11.85 31.35
C SER A 88 1.08 -11.30 30.34
N TRP A 89 1.10 -9.97 30.15
CA TRP A 89 2.06 -9.29 29.31
C TRP A 89 3.50 -9.59 29.67
N ARG A 90 3.84 -9.56 30.98
CA ARG A 90 5.17 -9.92 31.44
C ARG A 90 5.56 -11.33 31.00
N ARG A 91 4.65 -12.32 31.19
CA ARG A 91 4.92 -13.71 30.78
C ARG A 91 5.08 -13.86 29.26
N ALA A 92 4.34 -13.08 28.49
CA ALA A 92 4.47 -13.07 27.03
C ALA A 92 5.83 -12.54 26.59
N PHE A 93 6.30 -11.44 27.19
CA PHE A 93 7.63 -10.89 26.90
C PHE A 93 8.76 -11.79 27.36
N GLU A 94 8.66 -12.41 28.55
CA GLU A 94 9.59 -13.47 29.00
C GLU A 94 9.66 -14.60 27.96
N ARG A 95 8.51 -15.00 27.39
CA ARG A 95 8.48 -16.04 26.36
C ARG A 95 9.13 -15.58 25.05
N CYS A 96 8.97 -14.33 24.65
CA CYS A 96 9.70 -13.79 23.51
C CYS A 96 11.22 -13.88 23.73
N THR A 97 11.70 -13.53 24.94
CA THR A 97 13.13 -13.62 25.30
C THR A 97 13.61 -15.08 25.28
N GLU A 98 12.86 -16.01 25.89
CA GLU A 98 13.17 -17.45 25.90
C GLU A 98 13.34 -18.03 24.49
N LEU A 99 12.59 -17.54 23.51
CA LEU A 99 12.59 -18.03 22.14
C LEU A 99 13.66 -17.36 21.27
N LEU A 100 13.72 -16.02 21.28
CA LEU A 100 14.50 -15.27 20.31
C LEU A 100 15.96 -15.12 20.71
N ALA A 101 16.26 -14.92 22.02
CA ALA A 101 17.62 -14.73 22.48
C ALA A 101 18.55 -15.92 22.17
N PRO A 102 18.14 -17.21 22.35
CA PRO A 102 18.96 -18.34 21.94
C PRO A 102 19.23 -18.43 20.44
N VAL A 103 18.27 -18.01 19.60
CA VAL A 103 18.44 -17.96 18.13
C VAL A 103 19.51 -16.94 17.78
N ILE A 104 19.43 -15.73 18.39
CA ILE A 104 20.41 -14.66 18.16
C ILE A 104 21.80 -15.07 18.68
N GLU A 105 21.87 -15.68 19.86
CA GLU A 105 23.14 -16.17 20.43
C GLU A 105 23.80 -17.22 19.54
N LYS A 106 23.01 -18.15 19.00
CA LYS A 106 23.52 -19.29 18.23
C LYS A 106 23.85 -18.94 16.78
N TYR A 107 23.03 -18.13 16.13
CA TYR A 107 23.12 -17.90 14.69
C TYR A 107 23.41 -16.42 14.31
N GLY A 108 23.39 -15.52 15.28
CA GLY A 108 23.45 -14.08 15.06
C GLY A 108 22.12 -13.46 14.65
N ILE A 109 22.04 -12.14 14.72
CA ILE A 109 20.84 -11.36 14.36
C ILE A 109 20.43 -11.54 12.89
N GLY A 110 21.38 -11.91 12.01
CA GLY A 110 21.11 -12.21 10.61
C GLY A 110 20.22 -13.40 10.34
N ALA A 111 19.99 -14.28 11.36
CA ALA A 111 19.04 -15.38 11.27
C ALA A 111 17.60 -14.98 11.63
N VAL A 112 17.41 -13.72 12.05
CA VAL A 112 16.09 -13.13 12.36
C VAL A 112 15.66 -12.24 11.23
N THR A 113 14.39 -12.32 10.85
CA THR A 113 13.78 -11.39 9.90
C THR A 113 12.47 -10.85 10.44
N ALA A 114 12.02 -9.74 9.86
CA ALA A 114 10.71 -9.17 10.14
C ALA A 114 9.87 -9.09 8.85
N TYR A 115 8.55 -9.33 9.00
CA TYR A 115 7.55 -9.03 7.97
C TYR A 115 6.56 -8.02 8.51
N THR A 116 6.41 -6.90 7.82
CA THR A 116 5.45 -5.85 8.19
C THR A 116 4.27 -5.84 7.22
N GLY A 117 3.05 -5.74 7.75
CA GLY A 117 1.83 -5.80 6.95
C GLY A 117 1.27 -4.44 6.56
N ASN A 118 0.35 -4.42 5.61
CA ASN A 118 -0.32 -3.20 5.14
C ASN A 118 -1.04 -2.37 6.25
N PRO A 119 -1.65 -2.97 7.30
CA PRO A 119 -2.29 -2.18 8.36
C PRO A 119 -1.40 -1.14 9.02
N LEU A 120 -0.07 -1.33 9.04
CA LEU A 120 0.85 -0.34 9.60
C LEU A 120 0.75 1.03 8.90
N ALA A 121 0.43 1.05 7.60
CA ALA A 121 0.28 2.29 6.83
C ALA A 121 -0.92 3.15 7.28
N HIS A 122 -1.86 2.55 8.01
CA HIS A 122 -3.07 3.17 8.52
C HIS A 122 -3.14 3.14 10.06
N SER A 123 -2.05 2.81 10.75
CA SER A 123 -1.96 2.83 12.20
C SER A 123 -0.94 3.87 12.63
N PHE A 124 -1.39 4.84 13.39
CA PHE A 124 -0.57 5.92 13.92
C PHE A 124 0.59 5.38 14.78
N SER A 125 0.31 4.43 15.66
CA SER A 125 1.28 3.79 16.53
C SER A 125 2.30 2.96 15.73
N LEU A 126 1.82 2.01 14.92
CA LEU A 126 2.68 1.13 14.10
C LEU A 126 3.45 1.90 13.03
N GLY A 127 2.79 2.86 12.36
CA GLY A 127 3.40 3.63 11.26
C GLY A 127 4.69 4.34 11.69
N ARG A 128 4.66 4.98 12.85
CA ARG A 128 5.82 5.70 13.39
C ARG A 128 6.90 4.78 13.96
N TYR A 129 6.53 3.70 14.63
CA TYR A 129 7.47 2.88 15.41
C TYR A 129 7.96 1.60 14.72
N THR A 130 7.35 1.20 13.60
CA THR A 130 7.93 0.12 12.78
C THR A 130 9.34 0.48 12.29
N GLY A 131 9.59 1.76 11.98
CA GLY A 131 10.93 2.25 11.66
C GLY A 131 11.96 2.06 12.78
N VAL A 132 11.53 2.10 14.04
CA VAL A 132 12.39 1.80 15.22
C VAL A 132 12.81 0.33 15.18
N LEU A 133 11.84 -0.59 15.03
CA LEU A 133 12.13 -2.02 14.92
C LEU A 133 13.07 -2.31 13.75
N LEU A 134 12.76 -1.82 12.55
CA LEU A 134 13.55 -2.13 11.36
C LEU A 134 14.90 -1.44 11.33
N GLY A 135 15.01 -0.22 11.88
CA GLY A 135 16.24 0.58 11.84
C GLY A 135 17.20 0.32 12.98
N LEU A 136 16.72 -0.05 14.17
CA LEU A 136 17.52 -0.14 15.38
C LEU A 136 17.72 -1.56 15.93
N SER A 137 16.95 -2.56 15.47
CA SER A 137 17.07 -3.95 15.93
C SER A 137 18.33 -4.68 15.44
N GLY A 138 18.99 -4.15 14.41
CA GLY A 138 20.11 -4.84 13.75
C GLY A 138 19.69 -5.94 12.77
N ILE A 139 18.39 -6.16 12.54
CA ILE A 139 17.87 -7.10 11.53
C ILE A 139 18.30 -6.62 10.14
N PRO A 140 19.12 -7.40 9.40
CA PRO A 140 19.70 -6.91 8.16
C PRO A 140 18.73 -6.92 6.97
N ILE A 141 17.77 -7.83 6.97
CA ILE A 141 16.79 -7.99 5.89
C ILE A 141 15.40 -8.10 6.50
N SER A 142 14.50 -7.27 6.00
CA SER A 142 13.08 -7.31 6.32
C SER A 142 12.24 -7.38 5.05
N TYR A 143 11.01 -7.83 5.21
CA TYR A 143 10.05 -8.00 4.11
C TYR A 143 8.77 -7.21 4.38
N SER A 144 8.15 -6.73 3.31
CA SER A 144 6.87 -6.03 3.39
C SER A 144 6.03 -6.25 2.13
N PRO A 145 4.74 -5.89 2.13
CA PRO A 145 3.95 -5.89 0.91
C PRO A 145 4.39 -4.82 -0.11
N GLY A 146 5.32 -3.94 0.23
CA GLY A 146 5.86 -2.93 -0.70
C GLY A 146 6.33 -3.53 -2.01
N THR A 147 7.05 -4.69 -1.95
CA THR A 147 7.57 -5.40 -3.11
C THR A 147 6.54 -6.32 -3.82
N VAL A 148 5.26 -6.17 -3.53
CA VAL A 148 4.11 -6.68 -4.28
C VAL A 148 3.03 -5.61 -4.45
N ASP A 149 3.40 -4.33 -4.33
CA ASP A 149 2.50 -3.18 -4.43
C ASP A 149 3.15 -2.01 -5.20
N GLN A 150 3.82 -1.07 -4.50
CA GLN A 150 4.24 0.22 -5.06
C GLN A 150 5.73 0.34 -5.36
N TRP A 151 6.56 -0.66 -5.15
CA TRP A 151 8.02 -0.56 -5.27
C TRP A 151 8.51 -0.03 -6.64
N PRO A 152 7.87 -0.37 -7.78
CA PRO A 152 8.14 0.26 -9.07
C PRO A 152 8.00 1.78 -9.06
N LYS A 153 6.99 2.31 -8.37
CA LYS A 153 6.78 3.76 -8.25
C LYS A 153 7.80 4.40 -7.31
N ASN A 154 8.17 3.72 -6.20
CA ASN A 154 9.26 4.18 -5.34
C ASN A 154 10.57 4.30 -6.11
N LEU A 155 10.90 3.28 -6.90
CA LEU A 155 12.12 3.26 -7.72
C LEU A 155 12.12 4.38 -8.76
N SER A 156 11.06 4.50 -9.57
CA SER A 156 10.99 5.55 -10.59
C SER A 156 11.07 6.94 -9.97
N SER A 157 10.39 7.17 -8.84
CA SER A 157 10.45 8.46 -8.14
C SER A 157 11.84 8.77 -7.60
N HIS A 158 12.52 7.77 -7.02
CA HIS A 158 13.90 7.94 -6.56
C HIS A 158 14.84 8.33 -7.71
N LEU A 159 14.75 7.64 -8.83
CA LEU A 159 15.59 7.87 -9.99
C LEU A 159 15.31 9.21 -10.71
N MET A 160 14.05 9.67 -10.69
CA MET A 160 13.63 10.92 -11.34
C MET A 160 13.79 12.14 -10.43
N TYR A 161 13.45 12.00 -9.15
CA TYR A 161 13.26 13.14 -8.24
C TYR A 161 14.21 13.15 -7.04
N GLY A 162 15.07 12.13 -6.89
CA GLY A 162 16.00 12.01 -5.77
C GLY A 162 15.37 11.54 -4.45
N GLY A 163 14.07 11.26 -4.43
CA GLY A 163 13.35 10.78 -3.24
C GLY A 163 12.43 9.61 -3.55
N TRP A 164 12.56 8.52 -2.81
CA TRP A 164 11.81 7.28 -3.06
C TRP A 164 10.33 7.36 -2.65
N TRP A 165 9.93 8.36 -1.87
CA TRP A 165 8.54 8.70 -1.54
C TRP A 165 8.09 10.04 -2.15
N THR A 166 8.88 10.64 -3.03
CA THR A 166 8.56 11.89 -3.71
C THR A 166 7.60 11.61 -4.89
N PHE A 167 6.33 11.36 -4.59
CA PHE A 167 5.34 11.00 -5.60
C PHE A 167 4.54 12.22 -6.06
N PRO A 168 4.48 12.50 -7.35
CA PRO A 168 3.44 13.37 -7.88
C PRO A 168 2.09 12.67 -7.83
N VAL A 169 1.07 13.40 -7.37
CA VAL A 169 -0.32 12.95 -7.21
C VAL A 169 -1.20 13.72 -8.18
N PRO A 170 -2.17 13.05 -8.84
CA PRO A 170 -3.06 13.75 -9.77
C PRO A 170 -3.96 14.73 -9.03
N ASP A 171 -3.99 15.97 -9.47
CA ASP A 171 -4.86 17.02 -8.95
C ASP A 171 -6.26 16.92 -9.57
N ILE A 172 -6.97 15.89 -9.18
CA ILE A 172 -8.25 15.49 -9.79
C ILE A 172 -9.40 16.49 -9.56
N GLU A 173 -9.33 17.33 -8.53
CA GLU A 173 -10.36 18.35 -8.31
C GLU A 173 -10.32 19.45 -9.39
N ARG A 174 -9.15 19.69 -10.03
CA ARG A 174 -8.95 20.76 -11.00
C ARG A 174 -8.71 20.29 -12.43
N THR A 175 -8.50 18.98 -12.68
CA THR A 175 -8.23 18.44 -14.01
C THR A 175 -9.49 18.41 -14.90
N ASP A 176 -9.31 18.53 -16.22
CA ASP A 176 -10.35 18.43 -17.24
C ASP A 176 -10.25 17.11 -18.04
N LEU A 177 -9.05 16.56 -18.18
CA LEU A 177 -8.83 15.26 -18.79
C LEU A 177 -8.06 14.35 -17.82
N LEU A 178 -8.71 13.31 -17.36
CA LEU A 178 -8.11 12.30 -16.50
C LEU A 178 -7.97 10.97 -17.25
N VAL A 179 -6.74 10.48 -17.39
CA VAL A 179 -6.44 9.13 -17.90
C VAL A 179 -6.04 8.25 -16.73
N VAL A 180 -6.82 7.21 -16.46
CA VAL A 180 -6.61 6.26 -15.34
C VAL A 180 -6.10 4.94 -15.91
N MET A 181 -4.90 4.50 -15.51
CA MET A 181 -4.30 3.26 -15.97
C MET A 181 -4.14 2.25 -14.83
N GLY A 182 -4.67 1.04 -14.98
CA GLY A 182 -4.52 -0.05 -14.01
C GLY A 182 -4.99 0.30 -12.60
N ALA A 183 -5.98 1.19 -12.46
CA ALA A 183 -6.52 1.61 -11.18
C ALA A 183 -8.05 1.55 -11.16
N ASN A 184 -8.62 1.14 -10.02
CA ASN A 184 -10.07 1.04 -9.83
C ASN A 184 -10.51 1.75 -8.54
N PRO A 185 -10.51 3.10 -8.51
CA PRO A 185 -10.90 3.86 -7.32
C PRO A 185 -12.33 3.61 -6.85
N ALA A 186 -13.24 3.14 -7.70
CA ALA A 186 -14.58 2.69 -7.27
C ALA A 186 -14.54 1.51 -6.27
N ALA A 187 -13.45 0.74 -6.24
CA ALA A 187 -13.24 -0.34 -5.27
C ALA A 187 -12.21 0.03 -4.20
N SER A 188 -11.06 0.61 -4.58
CA SER A 188 -9.96 0.93 -3.67
C SER A 188 -10.14 2.25 -2.91
N GLN A 189 -10.94 3.17 -3.40
CA GLN A 189 -11.10 4.56 -2.94
C GLN A 189 -9.87 5.46 -3.21
N GLY A 190 -8.95 5.03 -4.03
CA GLY A 190 -7.67 5.64 -4.34
C GLY A 190 -6.53 4.65 -4.19
N SER A 191 -5.32 5.01 -4.58
CA SER A 191 -4.08 4.29 -4.33
C SER A 191 -2.89 5.21 -4.66
N LEU A 192 -2.08 5.58 -3.66
CA LEU A 192 -1.16 6.73 -3.72
C LEU A 192 -1.84 7.99 -4.31
N LEU A 193 -3.11 8.09 -4.04
CA LEU A 193 -4.03 9.16 -4.36
C LEU A 193 -5.03 9.22 -3.22
N ALA A 194 -4.72 9.97 -2.19
CA ALA A 194 -5.66 10.18 -1.10
C ALA A 194 -6.64 11.27 -1.49
N ALA A 195 -7.87 10.85 -1.74
CA ALA A 195 -8.98 11.73 -2.07
C ALA A 195 -10.28 11.13 -1.52
N PRO A 196 -11.14 11.91 -0.88
CA PRO A 196 -12.46 11.47 -0.48
C PRO A 196 -13.38 11.46 -1.70
N ASP A 197 -14.36 10.55 -1.71
CA ASP A 197 -15.38 10.49 -2.76
C ASP A 197 -14.85 10.59 -4.20
N VAL A 198 -13.81 9.81 -4.51
CA VAL A 198 -13.21 9.82 -5.86
C VAL A 198 -14.27 9.64 -6.96
N MET A 199 -15.31 8.83 -6.72
CA MET A 199 -16.37 8.62 -7.71
C MET A 199 -17.25 9.87 -7.93
N GLY A 200 -17.45 10.70 -6.90
CA GLY A 200 -18.07 12.02 -7.03
C GLY A 200 -17.20 12.95 -7.87
N ILE A 201 -15.91 13.01 -7.56
CA ILE A 201 -14.93 13.83 -8.32
C ILE A 201 -14.87 13.39 -9.80
N LEU A 202 -14.83 12.08 -10.10
CA LEU A 202 -14.89 11.59 -11.49
C LEU A 202 -16.15 12.06 -12.21
N SER A 203 -17.29 12.10 -11.51
CA SER A 203 -18.55 12.60 -12.10
C SER A 203 -18.48 14.10 -12.38
N GLU A 204 -17.80 14.89 -11.58
CA GLU A 204 -17.55 16.31 -11.80
C GLU A 204 -16.60 16.55 -12.97
N ILE A 205 -15.50 15.78 -13.07
CA ILE A 205 -14.58 15.86 -14.22
C ILE A 205 -15.36 15.62 -15.52
N ARG A 206 -16.22 14.61 -15.59
CA ARG A 206 -17.04 14.29 -16.76
C ARG A 206 -18.05 15.38 -17.17
N GLN A 207 -18.41 16.28 -16.25
CA GLN A 207 -19.28 17.43 -16.57
C GLN A 207 -18.52 18.57 -17.26
N ARG A 208 -17.22 18.72 -16.99
CA ARG A 208 -16.37 19.79 -17.53
C ARG A 208 -15.36 19.32 -18.57
N GLY A 209 -15.13 17.98 -18.64
CA GLY A 209 -14.09 17.39 -19.49
C GLY A 209 -14.32 15.90 -19.72
N LYS A 210 -13.27 15.08 -19.59
CA LYS A 210 -13.31 13.67 -19.99
C LYS A 210 -12.53 12.76 -19.00
N VAL A 211 -13.04 11.54 -18.79
CA VAL A 211 -12.35 10.46 -18.06
C VAL A 211 -12.15 9.28 -19.00
N ILE A 212 -10.89 8.85 -19.16
CA ILE A 212 -10.50 7.66 -19.93
C ILE A 212 -9.94 6.63 -18.95
N VAL A 213 -10.37 5.38 -19.04
CA VAL A 213 -9.84 4.29 -18.23
C VAL A 213 -9.17 3.24 -19.14
N ILE A 214 -7.92 2.93 -18.84
CA ILE A 214 -7.11 1.92 -19.53
C ILE A 214 -6.91 0.76 -18.57
N ASP A 215 -7.61 -0.34 -18.80
CA ASP A 215 -7.64 -1.51 -17.91
C ASP A 215 -8.15 -2.73 -18.72
N PRO A 216 -7.58 -3.93 -18.56
CA PRO A 216 -8.09 -5.12 -19.25
C PRO A 216 -9.50 -5.51 -18.83
N VAL A 217 -9.95 -5.04 -17.67
CA VAL A 217 -11.31 -5.28 -17.14
C VAL A 217 -12.10 -3.98 -17.18
N ARG A 218 -13.34 -4.03 -17.67
CA ARG A 218 -14.29 -2.93 -17.55
C ARG A 218 -14.78 -2.83 -16.11
N THR A 219 -13.90 -2.33 -15.25
CA THR A 219 -14.12 -2.16 -13.80
C THR A 219 -15.31 -1.23 -13.52
N ALA A 220 -15.72 -1.14 -12.24
CA ALA A 220 -16.75 -0.18 -11.84
C ALA A 220 -16.35 1.28 -12.12
N THR A 221 -15.06 1.59 -12.11
CA THR A 221 -14.51 2.89 -12.54
C THR A 221 -14.63 3.04 -14.05
N ALA A 222 -14.19 2.07 -14.83
CA ALA A 222 -14.29 2.08 -16.29
C ALA A 222 -15.74 2.17 -16.78
N ALA A 223 -16.67 1.53 -16.07
CA ALA A 223 -18.12 1.62 -16.40
C ALA A 223 -18.71 3.03 -16.16
N LYS A 224 -18.00 3.92 -15.45
CA LYS A 224 -18.38 5.31 -15.19
C LYS A 224 -17.54 6.30 -16.00
N ALA A 225 -16.52 5.85 -16.71
CA ALA A 225 -15.70 6.67 -17.60
C ALA A 225 -16.42 7.02 -18.90
N ASP A 226 -15.92 7.98 -19.63
CA ASP A 226 -16.38 8.34 -20.99
C ASP A 226 -15.83 7.37 -22.02
N GLU A 227 -14.65 6.80 -21.77
CA GLU A 227 -13.99 5.86 -22.65
C GLU A 227 -13.27 4.76 -21.85
N TRP A 228 -13.35 3.51 -22.34
CA TRP A 228 -12.61 2.38 -21.82
C TRP A 228 -11.75 1.75 -22.92
N LEU A 229 -10.45 1.67 -22.66
CA LEU A 229 -9.47 1.05 -23.56
C LEU A 229 -8.95 -0.26 -22.94
N PRO A 230 -9.35 -1.43 -23.48
CA PRO A 230 -8.94 -2.74 -22.95
C PRO A 230 -7.53 -3.10 -23.38
N ILE A 231 -6.53 -2.69 -22.58
CA ILE A 231 -5.13 -2.99 -22.84
C ILE A 231 -4.79 -4.46 -22.55
N THR A 232 -3.80 -5.01 -23.25
CA THR A 232 -3.22 -6.32 -22.92
C THR A 232 -2.31 -6.19 -21.69
N PRO A 233 -2.49 -6.99 -20.61
CA PRO A 233 -1.63 -6.94 -19.44
C PRO A 233 -0.14 -7.10 -19.76
N GLY A 234 0.71 -6.29 -19.13
CA GLY A 234 2.16 -6.30 -19.32
C GLY A 234 2.67 -5.49 -20.54
N THR A 235 1.79 -4.72 -21.18
CA THR A 235 2.16 -3.87 -22.33
C THR A 235 2.01 -2.37 -22.08
N ASP A 236 1.70 -1.98 -20.84
CA ASP A 236 1.47 -0.58 -20.45
C ASP A 236 2.69 0.31 -20.71
N ALA A 237 3.90 -0.17 -20.43
CA ALA A 237 5.13 0.57 -20.70
C ALA A 237 5.33 0.81 -22.21
N ALA A 238 5.05 -0.17 -23.06
CA ALA A 238 5.12 -0.04 -24.51
C ALA A 238 4.08 0.95 -25.05
N PHE A 239 2.85 0.91 -24.52
CA PHE A 239 1.80 1.85 -24.83
C PHE A 239 2.20 3.30 -24.49
N LEU A 240 2.75 3.54 -23.28
CA LEU A 240 3.22 4.85 -22.84
C LEU A 240 4.42 5.33 -23.67
N LEU A 241 5.37 4.45 -24.04
CA LEU A 241 6.46 4.79 -24.94
C LEU A 241 5.96 5.24 -26.32
N ALA A 242 4.90 4.62 -26.83
CA ALA A 242 4.32 5.05 -28.12
C ALA A 242 3.63 6.42 -28.01
N ILE A 243 3.05 6.77 -26.86
CA ILE A 243 2.56 8.13 -26.58
C ILE A 243 3.76 9.09 -26.56
N VAL A 244 4.83 8.79 -25.84
CA VAL A 244 6.04 9.60 -25.78
C VAL A 244 6.67 9.78 -27.17
N HIS A 245 6.76 8.71 -27.95
CA HIS A 245 7.20 8.77 -29.35
C HIS A 245 6.37 9.78 -30.15
N THR A 246 5.04 9.67 -30.08
CA THR A 246 4.14 10.57 -30.82
C THR A 246 4.31 12.04 -30.40
N LEU A 247 4.45 12.30 -29.09
CA LEU A 247 4.69 13.66 -28.58
C LEU A 247 5.98 14.26 -29.12
N LEU A 248 7.03 13.45 -29.24
CA LEU A 248 8.33 13.89 -29.72
C LEU A 248 8.41 13.98 -31.26
N ASP A 249 7.76 13.08 -31.98
CA ASP A 249 7.77 13.01 -33.46
C ASP A 249 6.89 14.12 -34.07
N GLU A 250 5.75 14.42 -33.43
CA GLU A 250 4.82 15.46 -33.90
C GLU A 250 5.13 16.88 -33.32
N ASP A 251 6.26 17.03 -32.60
CA ASP A 251 6.69 18.27 -31.97
C ASP A 251 5.64 18.87 -31.00
N LEU A 252 4.98 18.00 -30.24
CA LEU A 252 3.93 18.35 -29.27
C LEU A 252 4.46 18.55 -27.83
N VAL A 253 5.78 18.50 -27.64
CA VAL A 253 6.39 18.60 -26.31
C VAL A 253 6.24 20.01 -25.76
N ASN A 254 5.74 20.07 -24.53
CA ASN A 254 5.66 21.29 -23.74
C ASN A 254 6.07 20.93 -22.29
N LEU A 255 7.16 21.50 -21.80
CA LEU A 255 7.65 21.26 -20.44
C LEU A 255 7.00 22.20 -19.40
N GLY A 256 6.20 23.15 -19.83
CA GLY A 256 5.48 24.05 -18.93
C GLY A 256 6.39 24.83 -17.98
N SER A 257 5.94 25.00 -16.75
CA SER A 257 6.65 25.73 -15.68
C SER A 257 7.92 25.08 -15.18
N VAL A 258 8.14 23.80 -15.48
CA VAL A 258 9.31 23.03 -15.00
C VAL A 258 10.44 22.92 -16.03
N ALA A 259 10.33 23.63 -17.17
CA ALA A 259 11.29 23.53 -18.29
C ALA A 259 12.76 23.72 -17.86
N ASP A 260 13.03 24.67 -16.96
CA ASP A 260 14.38 24.96 -16.45
C ASP A 260 14.88 23.91 -15.44
N HIS A 261 14.03 22.96 -15.04
CA HIS A 261 14.30 21.92 -14.06
C HIS A 261 14.21 20.49 -14.61
N VAL A 262 14.23 20.32 -15.95
CA VAL A 262 14.17 19.00 -16.60
C VAL A 262 15.45 18.71 -17.36
N ASP A 263 16.07 17.57 -17.05
CA ASP A 263 17.26 17.07 -17.74
C ASP A 263 16.97 15.74 -18.43
N GLY A 264 17.68 15.44 -19.54
CA GLY A 264 17.60 14.17 -20.24
C GLY A 264 16.61 14.11 -21.41
N LEU A 265 16.09 15.23 -21.92
CA LEU A 265 15.12 15.25 -23.04
C LEU A 265 15.66 14.57 -24.32
N GLU A 266 16.92 14.80 -24.69
CA GLU A 266 17.51 14.18 -25.86
C GLU A 266 17.72 12.67 -25.67
N ALA A 267 18.07 12.22 -24.46
CA ALA A 267 18.16 10.80 -24.13
C ALA A 267 16.77 10.13 -24.22
N MET A 268 15.71 10.82 -23.74
CA MET A 268 14.33 10.34 -23.87
C MET A 268 13.89 10.25 -25.34
N ARG A 269 14.25 11.24 -26.15
CA ARG A 269 14.01 11.24 -27.61
C ARG A 269 14.66 10.01 -28.28
N ALA A 270 15.92 9.73 -27.95
CA ALA A 270 16.63 8.57 -28.47
C ALA A 270 15.98 7.25 -28.00
N ALA A 271 15.58 7.16 -26.75
CA ALA A 271 14.92 5.98 -26.17
C ALA A 271 13.55 5.69 -26.80
N ALA A 272 12.79 6.71 -27.11
CA ALA A 272 11.44 6.58 -27.70
C ALA A 272 11.46 6.42 -29.23
N ALA A 273 12.56 6.68 -29.91
CA ALA A 273 12.64 6.71 -31.39
C ALA A 273 12.13 5.44 -32.07
N ASP A 274 12.40 4.28 -31.47
CA ASP A 274 12.02 2.97 -32.00
C ASP A 274 10.62 2.49 -31.56
N TRP A 275 9.80 3.37 -30.99
CA TRP A 275 8.50 2.98 -30.42
C TRP A 275 7.29 3.68 -31.06
N PRO A 276 7.16 3.69 -32.42
CA PRO A 276 5.97 4.25 -33.05
C PRO A 276 4.72 3.43 -32.68
N ALA A 277 3.55 4.07 -32.73
CA ALA A 277 2.28 3.47 -32.33
C ALA A 277 1.98 2.16 -33.08
N GLU A 278 2.41 2.03 -34.34
CA GLU A 278 2.27 0.83 -35.17
C GLU A 278 3.02 -0.38 -34.60
N ARG A 279 4.18 -0.14 -33.99
CA ARG A 279 4.98 -1.23 -33.40
C ARG A 279 4.29 -1.91 -32.23
N VAL A 280 3.48 -1.17 -31.49
CA VAL A 280 2.90 -1.64 -30.23
C VAL A 280 1.40 -1.96 -30.34
N ALA A 281 0.74 -1.59 -31.42
CA ALA A 281 -0.71 -1.71 -31.57
C ALA A 281 -1.21 -3.15 -31.39
N ASP A 282 -0.59 -4.11 -32.06
CA ASP A 282 -0.99 -5.52 -31.98
C ASP A 282 -0.73 -6.09 -30.56
N ALA A 283 0.40 -5.78 -29.95
CA ALA A 283 0.75 -6.26 -28.62
C ALA A 283 -0.17 -5.67 -27.54
N THR A 284 -0.46 -4.37 -27.61
CA THR A 284 -1.36 -3.69 -26.66
C THR A 284 -2.83 -4.01 -26.89
N GLY A 285 -3.19 -4.32 -28.15
CA GLY A 285 -4.56 -4.45 -28.61
C GLY A 285 -5.29 -3.11 -28.69
N ILE A 286 -4.56 -1.98 -28.73
CA ILE A 286 -5.10 -0.63 -28.92
C ILE A 286 -4.65 -0.13 -30.30
N PRO A 287 -5.56 0.31 -31.18
CA PRO A 287 -5.22 0.78 -32.52
C PRO A 287 -4.19 1.91 -32.51
N ALA A 288 -3.22 1.86 -33.40
CA ALA A 288 -2.13 2.86 -33.48
C ALA A 288 -2.67 4.29 -33.60
N GLU A 289 -3.74 4.52 -34.39
CA GLU A 289 -4.35 5.84 -34.49
C GLU A 289 -4.92 6.31 -33.16
N ARG A 290 -5.55 5.40 -32.35
CA ARG A 290 -6.08 5.80 -31.03
C ARG A 290 -4.96 6.19 -30.05
N ILE A 291 -3.80 5.53 -30.14
CA ILE A 291 -2.60 5.91 -29.34
C ILE A 291 -2.16 7.34 -29.70
N ARG A 292 -2.04 7.66 -31.00
CA ARG A 292 -1.68 9.01 -31.46
C ARG A 292 -2.73 10.06 -31.09
N GLU A 293 -4.01 9.74 -31.27
CA GLU A 293 -5.10 10.63 -30.86
C GLU A 293 -5.01 10.97 -29.36
N LEU A 294 -4.75 9.98 -28.51
CA LEU A 294 -4.61 10.22 -27.08
C LEU A 294 -3.39 11.10 -26.74
N ALA A 295 -2.27 10.92 -27.43
CA ALA A 295 -1.10 11.77 -27.26
C ALA A 295 -1.42 13.24 -27.62
N ARG A 296 -2.11 13.47 -28.74
CA ARG A 296 -2.57 14.81 -29.18
C ARG A 296 -3.61 15.38 -28.23
N GLU A 297 -4.54 14.56 -27.73
CA GLU A 297 -5.59 14.94 -26.77
C GLU A 297 -4.95 15.41 -25.44
N LEU A 298 -3.95 14.68 -24.93
CA LEU A 298 -3.18 15.06 -23.74
C LEU A 298 -2.43 16.38 -23.96
N ALA A 299 -1.69 16.51 -25.07
CA ALA A 299 -0.93 17.73 -25.37
C ALA A 299 -1.81 18.96 -25.64
N GLY A 300 -3.02 18.76 -26.16
CA GLY A 300 -3.96 19.81 -26.51
C GLY A 300 -4.88 20.28 -25.40
N THR A 301 -4.95 19.54 -24.27
CA THR A 301 -5.81 19.86 -23.12
C THR A 301 -5.05 20.69 -22.10
N GLU A 302 -5.59 21.81 -21.67
CA GLU A 302 -4.89 22.74 -20.74
C GLU A 302 -4.63 22.09 -19.37
N ARG A 303 -5.57 21.29 -18.85
CA ARG A 303 -5.48 20.63 -17.54
C ARG A 303 -5.74 19.14 -17.71
N ALA A 304 -4.70 18.37 -17.87
CA ALA A 304 -4.78 16.94 -18.05
C ALA A 304 -3.82 16.21 -17.10
N VAL A 305 -4.12 14.96 -16.79
CA VAL A 305 -3.22 14.12 -16.02
C VAL A 305 -3.38 12.66 -16.37
N VAL A 306 -2.26 11.95 -16.48
CA VAL A 306 -2.19 10.48 -16.52
C VAL A 306 -1.87 9.99 -15.12
N TYR A 307 -2.69 9.07 -14.63
CA TYR A 307 -2.56 8.43 -13.33
C TYR A 307 -2.49 6.92 -13.51
N GLY A 308 -1.42 6.31 -13.07
CA GLY A 308 -1.19 4.88 -13.14
C GLY A 308 -0.95 4.27 -11.75
N ARG A 309 -1.63 3.15 -11.45
CA ARG A 309 -1.48 2.53 -10.14
C ARG A 309 -1.60 1.02 -10.17
N ILE A 310 -1.75 0.38 -9.07
CA ILE A 310 -1.51 -1.01 -8.67
C ILE A 310 -1.45 -2.05 -9.82
N GLY A 311 -2.39 -2.01 -10.76
CA GLY A 311 -2.38 -2.87 -11.95
C GLY A 311 -1.22 -2.58 -12.89
N LEU A 312 -0.74 -1.32 -12.92
CA LEU A 312 0.40 -0.88 -13.70
C LEU A 312 1.73 -1.19 -12.99
N CYS A 313 1.79 -1.09 -11.64
CA CYS A 313 2.98 -1.42 -10.86
C CYS A 313 3.24 -2.93 -10.77
N ASN A 314 2.17 -3.73 -10.53
CA ASN A 314 2.28 -5.16 -10.25
C ASN A 314 2.32 -6.01 -11.53
N GLN A 315 3.19 -5.67 -12.44
CA GLN A 315 3.43 -6.40 -13.69
C GLN A 315 4.93 -6.43 -14.03
N GLU A 316 5.31 -7.22 -15.00
CA GLU A 316 6.70 -7.49 -15.39
C GLU A 316 7.52 -6.23 -15.72
N PHE A 317 6.88 -5.14 -16.15
CA PHE A 317 7.51 -3.86 -16.51
C PHE A 317 6.93 -2.69 -15.68
N GLY A 318 6.63 -2.95 -14.42
CA GLY A 318 6.01 -1.97 -13.53
C GLY A 318 6.86 -0.71 -13.32
N SER A 319 8.18 -0.84 -13.23
CA SER A 319 9.11 0.28 -13.09
C SER A 319 9.13 1.17 -14.34
N LEU A 320 9.18 0.57 -15.53
CA LEU A 320 9.10 1.31 -16.78
C LEU A 320 7.76 2.02 -16.94
N ALA A 321 6.66 1.31 -16.63
CA ALA A 321 5.33 1.90 -16.74
C ALA A 321 5.11 3.05 -15.74
N SER A 322 5.58 2.90 -14.49
CA SER A 322 5.50 3.95 -13.46
C SER A 322 6.31 5.19 -13.83
N TRP A 323 7.51 5.00 -14.37
CA TRP A 323 8.37 6.06 -14.90
C TRP A 323 7.69 6.82 -16.05
N LEU A 324 7.18 6.07 -17.06
CA LEU A 324 6.62 6.66 -18.27
C LEU A 324 5.31 7.42 -18.05
N VAL A 325 4.52 7.08 -17.01
CA VAL A 325 3.39 7.90 -16.58
C VAL A 325 3.84 9.33 -16.26
N ASP A 326 4.92 9.46 -15.48
CA ASP A 326 5.44 10.76 -15.10
C ASP A 326 6.09 11.47 -16.30
N VAL A 327 6.81 10.74 -17.17
CA VAL A 327 7.37 11.29 -18.42
C VAL A 327 6.28 11.90 -19.30
N VAL A 328 5.13 11.23 -19.47
CA VAL A 328 4.01 11.78 -20.25
C VAL A 328 3.49 13.06 -19.63
N ASN A 329 3.27 13.12 -18.32
CA ASN A 329 2.82 14.32 -17.63
C ASN A 329 3.83 15.47 -17.76
N ILE A 330 5.14 15.18 -17.71
CA ILE A 330 6.20 16.19 -17.89
C ILE A 330 6.20 16.73 -19.33
N LEU A 331 6.19 15.83 -20.32
CA LEU A 331 6.28 16.22 -21.74
C LEU A 331 5.05 16.96 -22.28
N THR A 332 3.92 16.85 -21.60
CA THR A 332 2.67 17.55 -21.96
C THR A 332 2.41 18.82 -21.16
N GLY A 333 3.35 19.24 -20.28
CA GLY A 333 3.23 20.45 -19.47
C GLY A 333 2.31 20.34 -18.26
N HIS A 334 1.94 19.11 -17.88
CA HIS A 334 1.00 18.84 -16.79
C HIS A 334 1.71 18.37 -15.50
N PHE A 335 3.00 18.64 -15.39
CA PHE A 335 3.76 18.30 -14.19
C PHE A 335 3.95 19.55 -13.31
N ASP A 336 3.71 19.40 -12.03
CA ASP A 336 3.72 20.43 -11.00
C ASP A 336 2.89 21.69 -11.37
N THR A 337 1.75 21.43 -12.00
CA THR A 337 0.82 22.45 -12.49
C THR A 337 -0.61 22.12 -12.01
N PRO A 338 -1.43 23.11 -11.58
CA PRO A 338 -2.81 22.87 -11.17
C PRO A 338 -3.64 22.12 -12.23
N GLY A 339 -4.25 21.01 -11.80
CA GLY A 339 -4.99 20.09 -12.67
C GLY A 339 -4.14 19.01 -13.33
N GLY A 340 -2.84 19.01 -13.13
CA GLY A 340 -1.88 17.99 -13.56
C GLY A 340 -1.42 17.09 -12.42
N ALA A 341 -0.21 16.55 -12.52
CA ALA A 341 0.45 15.76 -11.49
C ALA A 341 1.30 16.67 -10.61
N MET A 342 0.98 16.76 -9.32
CA MET A 342 1.57 17.72 -8.40
C MET A 342 2.10 17.04 -7.15
N PHE A 343 3.07 17.66 -6.49
CA PHE A 343 3.56 17.16 -5.20
C PHE A 343 2.63 17.60 -4.05
N PRO A 344 2.16 16.66 -3.19
CA PRO A 344 1.42 17.02 -1.98
C PRO A 344 2.29 17.80 -0.99
N ARG A 345 1.62 18.58 -0.14
CA ARG A 345 2.25 19.33 0.95
C ARG A 345 1.59 18.97 2.27
N PRO A 346 1.97 17.83 2.90
CA PRO A 346 1.38 17.40 4.16
C PRO A 346 1.72 18.38 5.29
N ALA A 347 0.81 18.45 6.28
CA ALA A 347 0.98 19.38 7.41
C ALA A 347 2.03 18.89 8.42
N ALA A 348 2.12 17.57 8.62
CA ALA A 348 3.17 16.96 9.41
C ALA A 348 4.41 16.67 8.55
N TRP A 349 5.41 16.14 9.18
CA TRP A 349 6.65 15.70 8.55
C TRP A 349 6.41 14.90 7.26
N SER A 350 7.08 15.30 6.19
CA SER A 350 6.95 14.65 4.89
C SER A 350 8.08 13.65 4.65
N VAL A 351 7.72 12.40 4.39
CA VAL A 351 8.67 11.38 3.91
C VAL A 351 9.06 11.61 2.44
N THR A 352 8.30 12.42 1.70
CA THR A 352 8.51 12.63 0.25
C THR A 352 9.79 13.39 -0.05
N VAL A 353 10.24 14.26 0.85
CA VAL A 353 11.42 15.13 0.68
C VAL A 353 12.63 14.68 1.51
N GLN A 354 12.55 13.52 2.15
CA GLN A 354 13.67 13.04 2.96
C GLN A 354 14.68 12.26 2.11
N PRO A 355 15.94 12.66 2.09
CA PRO A 355 16.99 11.83 1.51
C PRO A 355 17.12 10.53 2.31
N ILE A 356 17.33 9.42 1.63
CA ILE A 356 17.72 8.18 2.31
C ILE A 356 19.16 8.35 2.80
N PRO A 357 19.43 8.21 4.11
CA PRO A 357 20.81 8.32 4.61
C PRO A 357 21.76 7.36 3.87
N GLY A 358 22.86 7.87 3.34
CA GLY A 358 23.85 7.08 2.60
C GLY A 358 23.54 6.87 1.12
N LEU A 359 22.48 7.48 0.57
CA LEU A 359 22.27 7.57 -0.87
C LEU A 359 22.86 8.87 -1.40
N GLU A 360 23.93 8.75 -2.18
CA GLU A 360 24.49 9.87 -2.91
C GLU A 360 23.66 10.21 -4.13
N ASP A 361 23.60 11.46 -4.44
CA ASP A 361 22.84 12.05 -5.53
C ASP A 361 23.14 11.41 -6.89
N GLY A 362 22.10 10.93 -7.54
CA GLY A 362 22.18 10.43 -8.92
C GLY A 362 22.82 9.05 -9.11
N VAL A 363 23.32 8.42 -8.03
CA VAL A 363 23.88 7.06 -8.09
C VAL A 363 22.97 6.11 -7.31
N PRO A 364 22.23 5.20 -7.99
CA PRO A 364 21.45 4.20 -7.30
C PRO A 364 22.38 3.28 -6.50
N GLN A 365 22.34 3.36 -5.18
CA GLN A 365 23.03 2.40 -4.31
C GLN A 365 22.15 1.17 -4.09
N PHE A 366 21.85 0.45 -5.17
CA PHE A 366 21.14 -0.82 -5.14
C PHE A 366 22.11 -1.98 -5.02
N GLY A 367 21.67 -3.09 -4.40
CA GLY A 367 22.48 -4.26 -4.23
C GLY A 367 23.56 -4.11 -3.16
N ARG A 368 23.33 -3.26 -2.14
CA ARG A 368 24.19 -3.19 -0.93
C ARG A 368 24.28 -4.56 -0.25
N TYR A 369 23.24 -5.35 -0.38
CA TYR A 369 23.16 -6.77 -0.03
C TYR A 369 22.24 -7.51 -1.01
N ALA A 370 22.26 -8.82 -0.94
CA ALA A 370 21.43 -9.68 -1.77
C ALA A 370 20.90 -10.85 -0.95
N THR A 371 19.80 -11.45 -1.39
CA THR A 371 19.28 -12.67 -0.79
C THR A 371 20.28 -13.81 -1.00
N ARG A 372 20.39 -14.71 -0.01
CA ARG A 372 21.37 -15.79 0.02
C ARG A 372 21.12 -16.85 -1.05
N VAL A 373 19.84 -17.20 -1.27
CA VAL A 373 19.47 -18.32 -2.15
C VAL A 373 19.47 -17.89 -3.61
N ARG A 374 18.74 -16.84 -3.95
CA ARG A 374 18.55 -16.40 -5.34
C ARG A 374 19.56 -15.35 -5.78
N GLY A 375 20.20 -14.65 -4.83
CA GLY A 375 21.02 -13.50 -5.13
C GLY A 375 20.22 -12.28 -5.59
N ALA A 376 18.94 -12.20 -5.23
CA ALA A 376 18.10 -11.05 -5.55
C ALA A 376 18.64 -9.82 -4.84
N LYS A 377 18.95 -8.78 -5.61
CA LYS A 377 19.55 -7.54 -5.11
C LYS A 377 18.55 -6.74 -4.29
N GLU A 378 19.06 -6.09 -3.28
CA GLU A 378 18.33 -5.05 -2.55
C GLU A 378 18.07 -3.85 -3.46
N VAL A 379 16.85 -3.30 -3.34
CA VAL A 379 16.43 -2.05 -3.95
C VAL A 379 15.73 -1.21 -2.89
N LEU A 380 16.27 -0.01 -2.61
CA LEU A 380 15.71 0.92 -1.62
C LEU A 380 15.45 0.28 -0.24
N GLY A 381 16.38 -0.55 0.25
CA GLY A 381 16.30 -1.19 1.55
C GLY A 381 15.44 -2.44 1.62
N GLN A 382 14.87 -2.92 0.52
CA GLN A 382 14.10 -4.16 0.48
C GLN A 382 14.61 -5.14 -0.57
N VAL A 383 14.32 -6.42 -0.33
CA VAL A 383 14.46 -7.50 -1.32
C VAL A 383 13.07 -8.04 -1.64
N PRO A 384 12.89 -8.74 -2.78
CA PRO A 384 11.59 -9.28 -3.14
C PRO A 384 11.01 -10.17 -2.04
N VAL A 385 9.77 -9.89 -1.60
CA VAL A 385 9.11 -10.70 -0.55
C VAL A 385 8.92 -12.16 -0.98
N SER A 386 8.91 -12.44 -2.28
CA SER A 386 8.88 -13.80 -2.81
C SER A 386 10.14 -14.62 -2.49
N CYS A 387 11.24 -13.97 -2.09
CA CYS A 387 12.45 -14.65 -1.64
C CYS A 387 12.37 -15.13 -0.18
N MET A 388 11.47 -14.59 0.64
CA MET A 388 11.38 -14.90 2.06
C MET A 388 11.23 -16.40 2.31
N VAL A 389 10.40 -17.08 1.55
CA VAL A 389 10.16 -18.53 1.71
C VAL A 389 11.41 -19.35 1.44
N GLU A 390 12.16 -19.04 0.37
CA GLU A 390 13.37 -19.80 0.01
C GLU A 390 14.52 -19.58 1.00
N GLU A 391 14.59 -18.41 1.64
CA GLU A 391 15.57 -18.11 2.70
C GLU A 391 15.27 -18.91 3.99
N MET A 392 14.02 -19.31 4.21
CA MET A 392 13.61 -20.20 5.30
C MET A 392 13.80 -21.68 4.95
N GLU A 393 13.38 -22.11 3.73
CA GLU A 393 13.39 -23.51 3.31
C GLU A 393 14.79 -24.06 3.06
N THR A 394 15.69 -23.23 2.51
CA THR A 394 16.99 -23.71 2.03
C THR A 394 18.01 -23.77 3.17
N PRO A 395 18.48 -24.97 3.59
CA PRO A 395 19.46 -25.08 4.65
C PRO A 395 20.80 -24.44 4.30
N GLY A 396 21.54 -23.98 5.30
CA GLY A 396 22.89 -23.46 5.17
C GLY A 396 23.17 -22.26 6.05
N GLU A 397 24.40 -21.76 5.98
CA GLU A 397 24.81 -20.54 6.70
C GLU A 397 23.93 -19.36 6.28
N GLY A 398 23.48 -18.54 7.24
CA GLY A 398 22.59 -17.41 7.00
C GLY A 398 21.12 -17.77 6.74
N GLN A 399 20.71 -19.06 6.92
CA GLN A 399 19.31 -19.46 6.83
C GLN A 399 18.48 -18.71 7.89
N LEU A 400 17.32 -18.18 7.48
CA LEU A 400 16.36 -17.56 8.40
C LEU A 400 15.79 -18.62 9.35
N LYS A 401 15.89 -18.35 10.65
CA LYS A 401 15.47 -19.23 11.74
C LYS A 401 14.38 -18.65 12.63
N ALA A 402 14.21 -17.32 12.58
CA ALA A 402 13.18 -16.65 13.34
C ALA A 402 12.48 -15.58 12.52
N LEU A 403 11.19 -15.37 12.81
CA LEU A 403 10.35 -14.38 12.14
C LEU A 403 9.58 -13.55 13.18
N ILE A 404 9.64 -12.24 13.02
CA ILE A 404 8.74 -11.28 13.68
C ILE A 404 7.73 -10.78 12.64
N THR A 405 6.41 -11.01 12.86
CA THR A 405 5.39 -10.41 11.99
C THR A 405 4.68 -9.27 12.71
N VAL A 406 4.45 -8.18 11.98
CA VAL A 406 3.73 -7.00 12.48
C VAL A 406 2.53 -6.73 11.57
N ALA A 407 1.32 -6.99 12.09
CA ALA A 407 0.05 -6.71 11.42
C ALA A 407 -0.03 -7.26 9.98
N GLY A 408 0.46 -8.48 9.74
CA GLY A 408 0.58 -9.04 8.41
C GLY A 408 0.16 -10.49 8.27
N ASN A 409 -0.37 -10.85 7.08
CA ASN A 409 -0.76 -12.22 6.75
C ASN A 409 -0.06 -12.71 5.45
N PRO A 410 1.29 -12.85 5.46
CA PRO A 410 2.06 -13.22 4.27
C PRO A 410 1.65 -14.58 3.66
N VAL A 411 1.12 -15.52 4.43
CA VAL A 411 0.58 -16.79 3.89
C VAL A 411 -0.49 -16.54 2.83
N LEU A 412 -1.31 -15.50 2.98
CA LEU A 412 -2.33 -15.12 1.98
C LEU A 412 -1.89 -14.01 1.03
N SER A 413 -0.92 -13.18 1.41
CA SER A 413 -0.63 -11.92 0.70
C SER A 413 0.66 -11.94 -0.13
N THR A 414 1.47 -13.00 -0.07
CA THR A 414 2.72 -13.09 -0.82
C THR A 414 2.68 -14.18 -1.91
N PRO A 415 3.47 -14.05 -2.99
CA PRO A 415 3.71 -15.16 -3.91
C PRO A 415 4.21 -16.41 -3.16
N ALA A 416 3.83 -17.58 -3.65
CA ALA A 416 4.19 -18.86 -3.04
C ALA A 416 3.75 -19.00 -1.56
N GLY A 417 2.68 -18.34 -1.13
CA GLY A 417 2.19 -18.37 0.26
C GLY A 417 1.90 -19.79 0.80
N HIS A 418 1.56 -20.73 -0.06
CA HIS A 418 1.39 -22.14 0.33
C HIS A 418 2.71 -22.83 0.75
N ARG A 419 3.85 -22.43 0.15
CA ARG A 419 5.17 -22.88 0.60
C ARG A 419 5.53 -22.24 1.94
N LEU A 420 5.21 -20.94 2.09
CA LEU A 420 5.40 -20.24 3.35
C LEU A 420 4.58 -20.92 4.48
N ASP A 421 3.31 -21.24 4.22
CA ASP A 421 2.43 -21.98 5.16
C ASP A 421 3.05 -23.31 5.60
N ALA A 422 3.81 -23.97 4.72
CA ALA A 422 4.47 -25.25 5.01
C ALA A 422 5.78 -25.12 5.81
N VAL A 423 6.55 -24.04 5.59
CA VAL A 423 7.87 -23.87 6.23
C VAL A 423 7.82 -23.15 7.58
N LEU A 424 6.81 -22.31 7.83
CA LEU A 424 6.70 -21.57 9.10
C LEU A 424 6.76 -22.44 10.35
N PRO A 425 6.18 -23.67 10.39
CA PRO A 425 6.33 -24.56 11.54
C PRO A 425 7.77 -25.02 11.86
N ASP A 426 8.69 -24.89 10.91
CA ASP A 426 10.10 -25.32 11.06
C ASP A 426 11.00 -24.19 11.62
N LEU A 427 10.46 -23.00 11.83
CA LEU A 427 11.20 -21.89 12.48
C LEU A 427 11.48 -22.22 13.95
N GLU A 428 12.66 -21.79 14.45
CA GLU A 428 13.03 -21.95 15.87
C GLU A 428 12.30 -20.92 16.77
N ALA A 429 11.83 -19.80 16.21
CA ALA A 429 11.01 -18.79 16.90
C ALA A 429 10.13 -18.01 15.94
N MET A 430 8.87 -17.81 16.30
CA MET A 430 7.97 -16.90 15.58
C MET A 430 7.14 -16.07 16.56
N ILE A 431 7.29 -14.73 16.47
CA ILE A 431 6.58 -13.75 17.29
C ILE A 431 5.68 -12.93 16.37
N SER A 432 4.40 -12.77 16.73
CA SER A 432 3.45 -11.98 15.95
C SER A 432 2.85 -10.85 16.77
N VAL A 433 2.92 -9.62 16.25
CA VAL A 433 2.15 -8.47 16.73
C VAL A 433 0.91 -8.38 15.86
N ASP A 434 -0.22 -8.89 16.32
CA ASP A 434 -1.44 -9.00 15.52
C ASP A 434 -2.70 -9.13 16.40
N LEU A 435 -3.83 -8.68 15.89
CA LEU A 435 -5.15 -8.77 16.54
C LEU A 435 -5.86 -10.10 16.27
N TRP A 436 -5.34 -10.94 15.38
CA TRP A 436 -6.05 -12.08 14.83
C TRP A 436 -5.23 -13.37 14.86
N LEU A 437 -5.89 -14.49 15.14
CA LEU A 437 -5.35 -15.82 14.90
C LEU A 437 -5.70 -16.23 13.46
N ASN A 438 -4.90 -15.74 12.52
CA ASN A 438 -5.07 -15.89 11.08
C ASN A 438 -4.17 -16.99 10.48
N GLU A 439 -4.11 -17.09 9.14
CA GLU A 439 -3.36 -18.13 8.44
C GLU A 439 -1.84 -18.09 8.67
N THR A 440 -1.31 -16.92 9.01
CA THR A 440 0.10 -16.75 9.37
C THR A 440 0.32 -16.91 10.87
N THR A 441 -0.44 -16.17 11.68
CA THR A 441 -0.23 -16.11 13.14
C THR A 441 -0.53 -17.42 13.84
N ARG A 442 -1.31 -18.33 13.22
CA ARG A 442 -1.52 -19.70 13.74
C ARG A 442 -0.21 -20.49 13.90
N HIS A 443 0.86 -20.10 13.20
CA HIS A 443 2.19 -20.70 13.31
C HIS A 443 3.05 -20.08 14.41
N ALA A 444 2.72 -18.88 14.87
CA ALA A 444 3.50 -18.18 15.89
C ALA A 444 3.57 -18.97 17.21
N ASP A 445 4.65 -18.72 17.96
CA ASP A 445 4.83 -19.20 19.34
C ASP A 445 4.26 -18.20 20.36
N VAL A 446 4.25 -16.91 19.99
CA VAL A 446 3.73 -15.80 20.79
C VAL A 446 2.91 -14.86 19.90
N ILE A 447 1.72 -14.48 20.37
CA ILE A 447 0.94 -13.39 19.77
C ILE A 447 0.81 -12.27 20.79
N LEU A 448 1.26 -11.08 20.41
CA LEU A 448 1.18 -9.85 21.18
C LEU A 448 0.09 -8.97 20.55
N PRO A 449 -1.14 -8.95 21.10
CA PRO A 449 -2.23 -8.19 20.48
C PRO A 449 -2.08 -6.69 20.73
N GLY A 450 -2.11 -5.91 19.65
CA GLY A 450 -2.24 -4.47 19.74
C GLY A 450 -3.61 -3.99 20.21
N LEU A 451 -3.81 -2.68 20.27
CA LEU A 451 -5.09 -2.06 20.53
C LEU A 451 -5.97 -2.09 19.26
N SER A 452 -7.28 -2.14 19.43
CA SER A 452 -8.20 -1.86 18.33
C SER A 452 -8.03 -0.41 17.85
N PRO A 453 -8.28 -0.11 16.57
CA PRO A 453 -8.25 1.28 16.12
C PRO A 453 -9.08 2.25 16.99
N LEU A 454 -10.20 1.81 17.54
CA LEU A 454 -11.06 2.67 18.40
C LEU A 454 -10.55 2.81 19.85
N GLU A 455 -9.54 2.04 20.26
CA GLU A 455 -8.90 2.11 21.59
C GLU A 455 -7.62 2.97 21.58
N GLN A 456 -7.26 3.60 20.45
CA GLN A 456 -6.05 4.41 20.33
C GLN A 456 -6.31 5.71 19.58
N PRO A 457 -5.47 6.75 19.78
CA PRO A 457 -5.56 7.97 18.99
C PRO A 457 -5.19 7.66 17.55
N HIS A 458 -5.66 8.48 16.62
CA HIS A 458 -5.37 8.30 15.21
C HIS A 458 -5.02 9.62 14.52
N HIS A 459 -3.96 9.55 13.75
CA HIS A 459 -3.54 10.48 12.71
C HIS A 459 -2.98 9.63 11.56
N ASP A 460 -3.42 9.87 10.35
CA ASP A 460 -3.00 9.03 9.22
C ASP A 460 -1.72 9.60 8.55
N ASP A 461 -0.59 9.45 9.23
CA ASP A 461 0.69 10.05 8.82
C ASP A 461 1.10 9.71 7.39
N LEU A 462 1.08 8.42 7.04
CA LEU A 462 1.60 7.97 5.75
C LEU A 462 0.68 8.38 4.60
N ILE A 463 -0.63 8.28 4.79
CA ILE A 463 -1.57 8.49 3.69
C ILE A 463 -1.80 9.98 3.41
N LEU A 464 -1.71 10.83 4.43
CA LEU A 464 -1.76 12.28 4.24
C LEU A 464 -0.62 12.82 3.34
N GLN A 465 0.47 12.03 3.15
CA GLN A 465 1.52 12.32 2.18
C GLN A 465 1.03 12.31 0.72
N PHE A 466 -0.14 11.72 0.44
CA PHE A 466 -0.70 11.58 -0.92
C PHE A 466 -2.01 12.33 -1.08
N ALA A 467 -2.35 13.21 -0.12
CA ALA A 467 -3.60 13.96 -0.13
C ALA A 467 -3.60 15.07 -1.18
N ILE A 468 -4.70 15.16 -1.94
CA ILE A 468 -4.90 16.20 -2.97
C ILE A 468 -5.09 17.61 -2.41
N ASN A 469 -5.23 17.73 -1.10
CA ASN A 469 -5.26 18.98 -0.35
C ASN A 469 -4.34 18.86 0.87
N SER A 470 -3.75 19.97 1.30
CA SER A 470 -3.01 20.02 2.56
C SER A 470 -4.00 20.00 3.72
N VAL A 471 -4.13 18.85 4.38
CA VAL A 471 -5.06 18.66 5.51
C VAL A 471 -4.34 18.08 6.72
N ALA A 472 -4.87 18.37 7.90
CA ALA A 472 -4.45 17.72 9.13
C ALA A 472 -5.70 17.40 9.97
N ASN A 473 -5.70 16.23 10.60
CA ASN A 473 -6.72 15.80 11.53
C ASN A 473 -6.09 15.06 12.71
N TYR A 474 -6.81 14.97 13.80
CA TYR A 474 -6.47 14.15 14.94
C TYR A 474 -7.75 13.61 15.55
N SER A 475 -7.78 12.33 15.84
CA SER A 475 -8.90 11.65 16.46
C SER A 475 -8.46 11.07 17.81
N PRO A 476 -9.08 11.49 18.93
CA PRO A 476 -8.85 10.83 20.22
C PRO A 476 -9.44 9.40 20.18
N PRO A 477 -9.03 8.50 21.09
CA PRO A 477 -9.69 7.21 21.25
C PRO A 477 -11.19 7.35 21.45
N VAL A 478 -11.97 6.37 21.01
CA VAL A 478 -13.42 6.27 21.32
C VAL A 478 -13.62 5.50 22.61
N PHE A 479 -12.84 4.45 22.84
CA PHE A 479 -12.89 3.61 24.02
C PHE A 479 -11.56 3.63 24.76
N GLU A 480 -11.61 3.47 26.09
CA GLU A 480 -10.44 3.09 26.85
C GLU A 480 -10.13 1.60 26.63
N PRO A 481 -8.87 1.17 26.70
CA PRO A 481 -8.53 -0.24 26.71
C PRO A 481 -9.18 -0.97 27.91
N ASP A 482 -9.64 -2.22 27.70
CA ASP A 482 -10.21 -3.05 28.78
C ASP A 482 -9.22 -3.29 29.94
N ASP A 483 -7.92 -3.35 29.63
CA ASP A 483 -6.82 -3.48 30.58
C ASP A 483 -5.96 -2.21 30.50
N PRO A 484 -5.92 -1.36 31.55
CA PRO A 484 -5.15 -0.12 31.54
C PRO A 484 -3.63 -0.35 31.50
N ASP A 485 -3.15 -1.54 31.86
CA ASP A 485 -1.73 -1.92 31.80
C ASP A 485 -1.34 -2.54 30.45
N ARG A 486 -2.28 -2.62 29.50
CA ARG A 486 -2.04 -3.14 28.17
C ARG A 486 -1.14 -2.19 27.38
N PRO A 487 0.05 -2.64 26.91
CA PRO A 487 0.94 -1.79 26.13
C PRO A 487 0.32 -1.43 24.77
N HIS A 488 0.60 -0.22 24.31
CA HIS A 488 0.35 0.18 22.94
C HIS A 488 1.31 -0.55 21.98
N GLU A 489 0.97 -0.64 20.69
CA GLU A 489 1.83 -1.32 19.72
C GLU A 489 3.23 -0.73 19.63
N TRP A 490 3.37 0.60 19.78
CA TRP A 490 4.69 1.24 19.75
C TRP A 490 5.59 0.77 20.92
N GLU A 491 5.04 0.53 22.11
CA GLU A 491 5.77 0.00 23.26
C GLU A 491 6.18 -1.46 23.03
N ILE A 492 5.29 -2.25 22.40
CA ILE A 492 5.61 -3.63 21.99
C ILE A 492 6.79 -3.63 21.01
N LEU A 493 6.79 -2.75 20.01
CA LEU A 493 7.87 -2.67 19.01
C LEU A 493 9.20 -2.23 19.64
N ILE A 494 9.18 -1.29 20.59
CA ILE A 494 10.38 -0.90 21.34
C ILE A 494 10.93 -2.08 22.15
N ARG A 495 10.07 -2.86 22.83
CA ARG A 495 10.52 -4.05 23.59
C ARG A 495 11.12 -5.11 22.68
N LEU A 496 10.53 -5.37 21.51
CA LEU A 496 11.11 -6.29 20.53
C LEU A 496 12.44 -5.76 19.95
N THR A 497 12.56 -4.45 19.76
CA THR A 497 13.84 -3.82 19.36
C THR A 497 14.91 -4.04 20.42
N GLY A 498 14.62 -3.77 21.69
CA GLY A 498 15.52 -4.03 22.81
C GLY A 498 15.93 -5.50 22.91
N LEU A 499 14.99 -6.43 22.70
CA LEU A 499 15.28 -7.87 22.68
C LEU A 499 16.28 -8.22 21.56
N CYS A 500 16.08 -7.70 20.35
CA CYS A 500 17.00 -7.92 19.24
C CYS A 500 18.40 -7.37 19.49
N THR A 501 18.54 -6.35 20.35
CA THR A 501 19.82 -5.73 20.73
C THR A 501 20.40 -6.26 22.04
N GLY A 502 19.79 -7.31 22.62
CA GLY A 502 20.33 -8.07 23.75
C GLY A 502 19.77 -7.74 25.13
N THR A 503 18.72 -6.92 25.21
CA THR A 503 17.99 -6.66 26.48
C THR A 503 16.75 -7.55 26.54
N PRO A 504 16.53 -8.33 27.62
CA PRO A 504 15.29 -9.12 27.76
C PRO A 504 14.03 -8.24 27.55
N ALA A 505 13.07 -8.71 26.77
CA ALA A 505 11.91 -7.91 26.37
C ALA A 505 11.09 -7.40 27.57
N GLU A 506 11.00 -8.20 28.64
CA GLU A 506 10.32 -7.86 29.90
C GLU A 506 11.03 -6.77 30.70
N ASP A 507 12.33 -6.58 30.49
CA ASP A 507 13.19 -5.66 31.25
C ASP A 507 13.56 -4.39 30.44
N VAL A 508 13.12 -4.24 29.21
CA VAL A 508 13.38 -3.07 28.37
C VAL A 508 12.80 -1.81 29.00
N ASP A 509 13.64 -0.81 29.19
CA ASP A 509 13.21 0.55 29.56
C ASP A 509 12.65 1.25 28.32
N VAL A 510 11.30 1.15 28.15
CA VAL A 510 10.59 1.69 27.01
C VAL A 510 10.74 3.21 26.91
N ALA A 511 10.69 3.91 28.04
CA ALA A 511 10.81 5.37 28.08
C ALA A 511 12.19 5.84 27.61
N ALA A 512 13.26 5.20 28.10
CA ALA A 512 14.62 5.56 27.72
C ALA A 512 14.90 5.32 26.22
N LEU A 513 14.39 4.20 25.65
CA LEU A 513 14.56 3.93 24.22
C LEU A 513 13.70 4.89 23.35
N ASP A 514 12.49 5.22 23.79
CA ASP A 514 11.63 6.20 23.11
C ASP A 514 12.25 7.60 23.13
N ASP A 515 12.83 8.02 24.27
CA ASP A 515 13.55 9.29 24.37
C ASP A 515 14.77 9.34 23.43
N GLY A 516 15.53 8.25 23.35
CA GLY A 516 16.67 8.14 22.42
C GLY A 516 16.22 8.21 20.95
N PHE A 517 15.12 7.58 20.60
CA PHE A 517 14.53 7.68 19.26
C PHE A 517 14.04 9.10 18.96
N PHE A 518 13.37 9.73 19.92
CA PHE A 518 12.88 11.09 19.76
C PHE A 518 14.02 12.12 19.64
N ASP A 519 15.09 11.95 20.41
CA ASP A 519 16.31 12.77 20.29
C ASP A 519 16.93 12.65 18.89
N TYR A 520 17.02 11.42 18.36
CA TYR A 520 17.47 11.20 16.98
C TYR A 520 16.56 11.91 15.95
N LEU A 521 15.23 11.83 16.09
CA LEU A 521 14.31 12.55 15.20
C LEU A 521 14.49 14.07 15.29
N CYS A 522 14.65 14.62 16.49
CA CYS A 522 14.95 16.04 16.70
C CYS A 522 16.26 16.44 15.99
N PHE A 523 17.30 15.63 16.14
CA PHE A 523 18.56 15.86 15.45
C PHE A 523 18.41 15.92 13.94
N THR A 524 17.59 15.03 13.33
CA THR A 524 17.32 15.07 11.88
C THR A 524 16.62 16.35 11.41
N GLN A 525 15.93 17.04 12.32
CA GLN A 525 15.27 18.33 12.07
C GLN A 525 16.11 19.54 12.50
N GLY A 526 17.35 19.33 12.92
CA GLY A 526 18.23 20.39 13.40
C GLY A 526 17.82 20.98 14.76
N LEU A 527 17.07 20.22 15.56
CA LEU A 527 16.59 20.60 16.89
C LEU A 527 17.50 20.01 17.98
N ASP A 528 17.57 20.69 19.13
CA ASP A 528 18.19 20.15 20.35
C ASP A 528 17.17 19.23 21.07
N GLY A 529 17.37 17.92 20.93
CA GLY A 529 16.44 16.92 21.44
C GLY A 529 16.21 17.00 22.94
N ALA A 530 17.25 17.27 23.75
CA ALA A 530 17.10 17.40 25.20
C ALA A 530 16.20 18.58 25.59
N THR A 531 16.36 19.74 24.93
CA THR A 531 15.53 20.93 25.15
C THR A 531 14.09 20.68 24.70
N ILE A 532 13.90 19.98 23.58
CA ILE A 532 12.58 19.70 23.05
C ILE A 532 11.88 18.62 23.88
N CYS A 533 12.57 17.52 24.24
CA CYS A 533 12.04 16.45 25.07
C CYS A 533 11.47 16.96 26.42
N ALA A 534 12.17 17.92 27.04
CA ALA A 534 11.75 18.53 28.30
C ALA A 534 10.42 19.32 28.22
N GLN A 535 9.86 19.53 27.03
CA GLN A 535 8.56 20.18 26.83
C GLN A 535 7.39 19.20 26.87
N TYR A 536 7.66 17.89 26.94
CA TYR A 536 6.64 16.85 26.91
C TYR A 536 6.64 16.05 28.21
N ASP A 537 5.45 15.81 28.76
CA ASP A 537 5.26 15.04 29.99
C ASP A 537 5.15 13.52 29.71
N HIS A 538 5.08 13.11 28.41
CA HIS A 538 4.91 11.72 27.99
C HIS A 538 5.63 11.46 26.66
N GLY A 539 5.95 10.20 26.42
CA GLY A 539 6.54 9.71 25.17
C GLY A 539 5.49 9.22 24.16
N GLY A 540 5.98 8.53 23.14
CA GLY A 540 5.15 7.85 22.17
C GLY A 540 4.75 8.69 20.93
N PRO A 541 3.79 8.18 20.14
CA PRO A 541 3.51 8.72 18.81
C PRO A 541 2.96 10.15 18.82
N GLU A 542 2.24 10.57 19.86
CA GLU A 542 1.73 11.96 19.94
C GLU A 542 2.85 12.99 20.08
N ARG A 543 3.91 12.67 20.87
CA ARG A 543 5.10 13.52 20.99
C ARG A 543 5.78 13.71 19.64
N THR A 544 5.97 12.63 18.91
CA THR A 544 6.59 12.70 17.58
C THR A 544 5.69 13.41 16.57
N LEU A 545 4.36 13.26 16.68
CA LEU A 545 3.41 14.00 15.84
C LEU A 545 3.47 15.50 16.11
N ASP A 546 3.44 15.93 17.38
CA ASP A 546 3.53 17.36 17.71
C ASP A 546 4.80 17.98 17.14
N MET A 547 5.94 17.31 17.34
CA MET A 547 7.23 17.77 16.79
C MET A 547 7.15 17.93 15.26
N THR A 548 6.58 16.93 14.55
CA THR A 548 6.51 16.98 13.09
C THR A 548 5.48 17.96 12.55
N LEU A 549 4.38 18.23 13.27
CA LEU A 549 3.45 19.32 12.96
C LEU A 549 4.12 20.69 13.15
N ARG A 550 4.83 20.88 14.25
CA ARG A 550 5.49 22.16 14.59
C ARG A 550 6.63 22.49 13.64
N THR A 551 7.38 21.50 13.17
CA THR A 551 8.45 21.67 12.17
C THR A 551 7.95 21.66 10.73
N GLY A 552 6.72 21.23 10.51
CA GLY A 552 6.07 21.15 9.20
C GLY A 552 5.78 22.53 8.56
N PRO A 553 5.28 22.53 7.33
CA PRO A 553 5.11 23.77 6.54
C PRO A 553 4.09 24.74 7.12
N PHE A 554 3.23 24.31 8.01
CA PHE A 554 2.20 25.12 8.65
C PHE A 554 2.43 25.25 10.18
N GLY A 555 3.54 24.74 10.70
CA GLY A 555 3.85 24.65 12.11
C GLY A 555 4.24 25.96 12.75
N ASP A 556 4.21 25.98 14.10
CA ASP A 556 4.58 27.13 14.92
C ASP A 556 6.10 27.28 15.09
N ARG A 557 6.90 26.27 14.67
CA ARG A 557 8.35 26.24 14.81
C ARG A 557 8.83 26.55 16.22
N TYR A 558 8.16 25.95 17.18
CA TYR A 558 8.43 26.15 18.62
C TYR A 558 8.41 27.64 19.04
N GLY A 559 7.42 28.39 18.52
CA GLY A 559 7.13 29.77 18.87
C GLY A 559 7.69 30.83 17.92
N GLU A 560 8.46 30.45 16.88
CA GLU A 560 8.88 31.41 15.85
C GLU A 560 7.68 31.90 15.01
N ASN A 561 6.65 31.06 14.84
CA ASN A 561 5.38 31.38 14.21
C ASN A 561 4.21 31.12 15.18
N PRO A 562 3.85 32.07 16.05
CA PRO A 562 2.91 31.81 17.14
C PRO A 562 1.51 31.35 16.74
N ASP A 563 1.10 31.65 15.49
CA ASP A 563 -0.20 31.23 14.94
C ASP A 563 -0.12 29.89 14.18
N GLY A 564 1.05 29.24 14.20
CA GLY A 564 1.29 27.98 13.50
C GLY A 564 0.64 26.78 14.21
N LEU A 565 0.58 25.68 13.46
CA LEU A 565 -0.04 24.44 13.90
C LEU A 565 0.80 23.73 14.97
N THR A 566 0.13 23.30 16.03
CA THR A 566 0.61 22.38 17.06
C THR A 566 -0.40 21.25 17.24
N LEU A 567 -0.02 20.15 17.90
CA LEU A 567 -0.99 19.09 18.22
C LEU A 567 -2.13 19.62 19.11
N ASP A 568 -1.83 20.50 20.07
CA ASP A 568 -2.85 21.09 20.94
C ASP A 568 -3.86 21.93 20.16
N THR A 569 -3.40 22.74 19.19
CA THR A 569 -4.30 23.50 18.33
C THR A 569 -5.11 22.59 17.41
N LEU A 570 -4.52 21.48 16.94
CA LEU A 570 -5.22 20.50 16.12
C LEU A 570 -6.28 19.72 16.91
N LYS A 571 -5.99 19.34 18.16
CA LYS A 571 -6.97 18.71 19.08
C LYS A 571 -8.21 19.59 19.33
N GLN A 572 -8.11 20.91 19.20
CA GLN A 572 -9.23 21.83 19.27
C GLN A 572 -10.05 21.91 17.98
N GLN A 573 -9.61 21.23 16.91
CA GLN A 573 -10.27 21.19 15.60
C GLN A 573 -10.79 19.77 15.29
N PRO A 574 -11.85 19.30 15.93
CA PRO A 574 -12.29 17.91 15.86
C PRO A 574 -12.74 17.46 14.46
N ASN A 575 -12.98 18.41 13.55
CA ASN A 575 -13.31 18.15 12.15
C ASN A 575 -12.09 18.28 11.22
N GLY A 576 -10.89 18.49 11.78
CA GLY A 576 -9.65 18.71 11.02
C GLY A 576 -9.48 20.15 10.52
N VAL A 577 -8.34 20.39 9.89
CA VAL A 577 -7.97 21.67 9.26
C VAL A 577 -7.61 21.42 7.81
N ASN A 578 -8.08 22.26 6.89
CA ASN A 578 -7.72 22.23 5.48
C ASN A 578 -6.98 23.52 5.12
N PHE A 579 -5.71 23.41 4.73
CA PHE A 579 -4.83 24.52 4.34
C PHE A 579 -4.90 24.84 2.85
N GLY A 580 -5.75 24.14 2.09
CA GLY A 580 -5.99 24.39 0.67
C GLY A 580 -5.39 23.33 -0.27
N PRO A 581 -5.60 23.51 -1.57
CA PRO A 581 -5.17 22.57 -2.61
C PRO A 581 -3.64 22.57 -2.78
N MET A 582 -3.14 21.55 -3.49
CA MET A 582 -1.73 21.49 -3.87
C MET A 582 -1.30 22.73 -4.64
N VAL A 583 -0.06 23.15 -4.40
CA VAL A 583 0.60 24.29 -5.07
C VAL A 583 1.89 23.79 -5.72
N PRO A 584 2.38 24.44 -6.78
CA PRO A 584 3.68 24.09 -7.40
C PRO A 584 4.81 24.10 -6.37
N GLN A 585 5.69 23.12 -6.42
CA GLN A 585 6.76 22.91 -5.44
C GLN A 585 8.13 22.57 -6.08
N VAL A 586 8.23 22.52 -7.41
CA VAL A 586 9.52 22.35 -8.08
C VAL A 586 10.29 23.68 -8.06
N PRO A 587 11.60 23.71 -7.65
CA PRO A 587 12.46 22.56 -7.36
C PRO A 587 12.44 22.08 -5.90
N GLN A 588 11.72 22.72 -4.98
CA GLN A 588 11.82 22.50 -3.52
C GLN A 588 11.42 21.07 -3.09
N ALA A 589 10.54 20.41 -3.85
CA ALA A 589 10.14 19.01 -3.59
C ALA A 589 11.18 17.98 -4.07
N LEU A 590 12.18 18.41 -4.85
CA LEU A 590 13.18 17.50 -5.41
C LEU A 590 14.29 17.22 -4.39
N GLY A 591 14.66 15.94 -4.27
CA GLY A 591 15.81 15.48 -3.49
C GLY A 591 17.11 15.40 -4.30
N THR A 592 17.11 15.81 -5.57
CA THR A 592 18.31 15.90 -6.41
C THR A 592 19.15 17.12 -6.03
N SER A 593 20.49 16.99 -5.94
CA SER A 593 21.37 18.05 -5.44
C SER A 593 21.36 19.30 -6.30
N ASP A 594 21.07 19.15 -7.58
CA ASP A 594 21.01 20.26 -8.57
C ASP A 594 19.57 20.77 -8.81
N GLY A 595 18.56 20.20 -8.13
CA GLY A 595 17.15 20.57 -8.29
C GLY A 595 16.58 20.21 -9.67
N MET A 596 17.12 19.17 -10.34
CA MET A 596 16.69 18.73 -11.67
C MET A 596 15.89 17.44 -11.61
N VAL A 597 14.85 17.34 -12.41
CA VAL A 597 14.12 16.11 -12.73
C VAL A 597 14.92 15.33 -13.79
N ARG A 598 15.23 14.08 -13.50
CA ARG A 598 15.90 13.18 -14.46
C ARG A 598 14.86 12.48 -15.34
N LEU A 599 14.68 12.96 -16.57
CA LEU A 599 13.64 12.45 -17.48
C LEU A 599 13.97 11.02 -17.99
N ALA A 600 15.24 10.70 -18.17
CA ALA A 600 15.69 9.46 -18.77
C ALA A 600 16.78 8.76 -17.91
N PRO A 601 16.45 8.24 -16.72
CA PRO A 601 17.41 7.55 -15.88
C PRO A 601 17.97 6.30 -16.59
N GLN A 602 19.29 6.18 -16.69
CA GLN A 602 19.97 5.08 -17.41
C GLN A 602 19.55 3.70 -16.91
N TYR A 603 19.37 3.54 -15.60
CA TYR A 603 18.94 2.29 -14.99
C TYR A 603 17.60 1.77 -15.55
N LEU A 604 16.65 2.67 -15.89
CA LEU A 604 15.37 2.31 -16.52
C LEU A 604 15.55 2.12 -18.04
N LEU A 605 16.39 2.91 -18.69
CA LEU A 605 16.68 2.75 -20.11
C LEU A 605 17.31 1.38 -20.42
N ASP A 606 18.12 0.85 -19.51
CA ASP A 606 18.76 -0.46 -19.64
C ASP A 606 17.76 -1.63 -19.69
N ASP A 607 16.51 -1.43 -19.23
CA ASP A 607 15.44 -2.44 -19.27
C ASP A 607 14.59 -2.42 -20.57
N LEU A 608 14.73 -1.40 -21.41
CA LEU A 608 13.99 -1.28 -22.68
C LEU A 608 14.20 -2.46 -23.65
N PRO A 609 15.40 -3.07 -23.76
CA PRO A 609 15.58 -4.25 -24.59
C PRO A 609 14.72 -5.44 -24.16
N ARG A 610 14.51 -5.65 -22.84
CA ARG A 610 13.64 -6.69 -22.31
C ARG A 610 12.17 -6.42 -22.67
N LEU A 611 11.72 -5.17 -22.56
CA LEU A 611 10.40 -4.76 -23.03
C LEU A 611 10.24 -5.00 -24.55
N ALA A 612 11.24 -4.67 -25.35
CA ALA A 612 11.19 -4.89 -26.79
C ALA A 612 11.05 -6.38 -27.14
N ALA A 613 11.77 -7.25 -26.43
CA ALA A 613 11.64 -8.70 -26.59
C ALA A 613 10.23 -9.20 -26.19
N ARG A 614 9.64 -8.64 -25.14
CA ARG A 614 8.27 -8.97 -24.70
C ARG A 614 7.22 -8.59 -25.74
N VAL A 615 7.32 -7.41 -26.33
CA VAL A 615 6.38 -6.93 -27.36
C VAL A 615 6.47 -7.75 -28.65
N ALA A 616 7.65 -8.26 -28.96
CA ALA A 616 7.87 -9.09 -30.15
C ALA A 616 7.44 -10.57 -29.97
N ARG A 617 7.11 -11.00 -28.75
CA ARG A 617 6.68 -12.37 -28.44
C ARG A 617 5.18 -12.55 -28.76
N ASP A 618 4.82 -13.73 -29.25
CA ASP A 618 3.41 -14.11 -29.38
C ASP A 618 2.68 -13.97 -28.03
N PRO A 619 1.45 -13.49 -28.01
CA PRO A 619 0.67 -13.36 -26.78
C PRO A 619 0.40 -14.73 -26.15
N ASP A 620 0.39 -14.76 -24.81
CA ASP A 620 -0.05 -15.94 -24.08
C ASP A 620 -1.56 -16.16 -24.33
N GLU A 621 -2.00 -17.42 -24.35
CA GLU A 621 -3.40 -17.75 -24.63
C GLU A 621 -4.37 -17.17 -23.59
N LEU A 622 -3.99 -17.25 -22.31
CA LEU A 622 -4.69 -16.63 -21.19
C LEU A 622 -3.69 -16.05 -20.20
N VAL A 623 -3.99 -14.85 -19.69
CA VAL A 623 -3.25 -14.23 -18.59
C VAL A 623 -4.17 -13.85 -17.44
N LEU A 624 -3.68 -14.07 -16.22
CA LEU A 624 -4.39 -13.74 -14.98
C LEU A 624 -4.09 -12.30 -14.57
N VAL A 625 -5.13 -11.57 -14.19
CA VAL A 625 -5.03 -10.29 -13.47
C VAL A 625 -5.81 -10.34 -12.16
N SER A 626 -5.29 -9.66 -11.17
CA SER A 626 -5.93 -9.54 -9.86
C SER A 626 -7.05 -8.49 -9.88
N ARG A 627 -8.07 -8.62 -9.00
CA ARG A 627 -9.10 -7.59 -8.81
C ARG A 627 -9.35 -7.27 -7.34
N ARG A 628 -9.73 -6.03 -7.08
CA ARG A 628 -10.13 -5.51 -5.78
C ARG A 628 -11.64 -5.53 -5.61
N HIS A 629 -12.09 -5.64 -4.35
CA HIS A 629 -13.50 -5.54 -3.98
C HIS A 629 -13.74 -4.38 -3.00
N LEU A 630 -14.82 -3.61 -3.21
CA LEU A 630 -15.19 -2.51 -2.31
C LEU A 630 -15.43 -2.96 -0.85
N ARG A 631 -15.89 -4.21 -0.65
CA ARG A 631 -16.23 -4.77 0.67
C ARG A 631 -15.11 -5.54 1.34
N SER A 632 -13.90 -5.50 0.82
CA SER A 632 -12.73 -6.13 1.43
C SER A 632 -11.57 -5.15 1.49
N ASN A 633 -10.64 -5.40 2.40
CA ASN A 633 -9.35 -4.75 2.42
C ASN A 633 -8.28 -5.82 2.60
N ASN A 634 -7.68 -6.24 1.47
CA ASN A 634 -6.85 -7.43 1.41
C ASN A 634 -7.58 -8.64 2.07
N SER A 635 -6.97 -9.33 3.05
CA SER A 635 -7.56 -10.49 3.73
C SER A 635 -8.30 -10.16 5.04
N TRP A 636 -8.19 -8.96 5.58
CA TRP A 636 -8.52 -8.71 6.99
C TRP A 636 -9.94 -8.21 7.29
N LEU A 637 -10.74 -7.85 6.31
CA LEU A 637 -12.16 -7.52 6.51
C LEU A 637 -13.12 -8.68 6.18
N HIS A 638 -12.61 -9.86 5.85
CA HIS A 638 -13.44 -11.03 5.54
C HIS A 638 -14.09 -11.64 6.79
N ASN A 639 -13.65 -11.29 8.00
CA ASN A 639 -14.31 -11.71 9.25
C ASN A 639 -15.49 -10.79 9.65
N VAL A 640 -15.82 -9.76 8.87
CA VAL A 640 -16.93 -8.85 9.15
C VAL A 640 -18.19 -9.30 8.43
N GLN A 641 -19.18 -9.80 9.18
CA GLN A 641 -20.43 -10.38 8.63
C GLN A 641 -21.16 -9.46 7.64
N ALA A 642 -21.23 -8.15 7.93
CA ALA A 642 -21.92 -7.19 7.07
C ALA A 642 -21.26 -7.05 5.69
N LEU A 643 -19.93 -7.18 5.63
CA LEU A 643 -19.16 -7.10 4.40
C LEU A 643 -19.20 -8.41 3.60
N MET A 644 -19.37 -9.54 4.27
CA MET A 644 -19.39 -10.87 3.64
C MET A 644 -20.75 -11.29 3.13
N LYS A 645 -21.83 -10.59 3.46
CA LYS A 645 -23.18 -10.88 2.95
C LYS A 645 -23.28 -10.82 1.41
N GLY A 646 -24.11 -11.70 0.86
CA GLY A 646 -24.44 -11.74 -0.57
C GLY A 646 -23.86 -12.97 -1.29
N LYS A 647 -23.72 -12.87 -2.62
CA LYS A 647 -23.14 -13.95 -3.44
C LYS A 647 -21.66 -14.15 -3.13
N ASP A 648 -21.17 -15.36 -3.36
CA ASP A 648 -19.74 -15.64 -3.36
C ASP A 648 -19.03 -14.71 -4.38
N ARG A 649 -17.89 -14.17 -3.97
CA ARG A 649 -17.08 -13.24 -4.78
C ARG A 649 -15.73 -13.83 -5.18
N CYS A 650 -15.35 -14.98 -4.60
CA CYS A 650 -14.13 -15.68 -4.98
C CYS A 650 -14.38 -16.52 -6.22
N THR A 651 -14.48 -15.88 -7.38
CA THR A 651 -14.75 -16.48 -8.68
C THR A 651 -13.68 -16.10 -9.69
N LEU A 652 -13.39 -17.00 -10.65
CA LEU A 652 -12.66 -16.66 -11.86
C LEU A 652 -13.59 -15.96 -12.84
N VAL A 653 -13.30 -14.72 -13.19
CA VAL A 653 -14.01 -14.01 -14.27
C VAL A 653 -13.31 -14.26 -15.59
N MET A 654 -14.04 -14.63 -16.63
CA MET A 654 -13.54 -14.96 -17.97
C MET A 654 -14.46 -14.37 -19.04
N HIS A 655 -13.89 -14.01 -20.20
CA HIS A 655 -14.69 -13.60 -21.35
C HIS A 655 -15.52 -14.78 -21.90
N ALA A 656 -16.76 -14.49 -22.32
CA ALA A 656 -17.69 -15.52 -22.79
C ALA A 656 -17.15 -16.32 -24.00
N ASP A 657 -16.45 -15.66 -24.93
CA ASP A 657 -15.84 -16.33 -26.09
C ASP A 657 -14.71 -17.28 -25.68
N ASP A 658 -13.90 -16.90 -24.68
CA ASP A 658 -12.81 -17.74 -24.16
C ASP A 658 -13.35 -19.01 -23.49
N ALA A 659 -14.44 -18.85 -22.76
CA ALA A 659 -15.15 -19.95 -22.12
C ALA A 659 -15.82 -20.88 -23.13
N ALA A 660 -16.47 -20.31 -24.15
CA ALA A 660 -17.13 -21.09 -25.21
C ALA A 660 -16.13 -21.97 -25.96
N ARG A 661 -14.92 -21.46 -26.26
CA ARG A 661 -13.84 -22.25 -26.88
C ARG A 661 -13.40 -23.45 -26.03
N ARG A 662 -13.64 -23.40 -24.72
CA ARG A 662 -13.27 -24.43 -23.73
C ARG A 662 -14.46 -25.27 -23.26
N GLY A 663 -15.66 -24.99 -23.76
CA GLY A 663 -16.90 -25.69 -23.35
C GLY A 663 -17.29 -25.42 -21.90
N LEU A 664 -16.95 -24.22 -21.36
CA LEU A 664 -17.22 -23.81 -19.98
C LEU A 664 -18.45 -22.94 -19.87
N SER A 665 -19.17 -23.04 -18.76
CA SER A 665 -20.37 -22.29 -18.42
C SER A 665 -20.26 -21.63 -17.05
N THR A 666 -21.01 -20.54 -16.83
CA THR A 666 -21.05 -19.89 -15.51
C THR A 666 -21.48 -20.89 -14.43
N GLY A 667 -20.70 -20.93 -13.35
CA GLY A 667 -20.91 -21.82 -12.21
C GLY A 667 -20.12 -23.12 -12.27
N ASP A 668 -19.52 -23.48 -13.41
CA ASP A 668 -18.62 -24.62 -13.49
C ASP A 668 -17.42 -24.38 -12.57
N VAL A 669 -16.92 -25.45 -11.96
CA VAL A 669 -15.64 -25.42 -11.24
C VAL A 669 -14.53 -25.69 -12.23
N VAL A 670 -13.56 -24.82 -12.29
CA VAL A 670 -12.40 -24.91 -13.19
C VAL A 670 -11.10 -25.02 -12.41
N THR A 671 -10.16 -25.74 -12.99
CA THR A 671 -8.77 -25.77 -12.53
C THR A 671 -7.99 -24.69 -13.28
N VAL A 672 -7.41 -23.74 -12.53
CA VAL A 672 -6.49 -22.72 -13.03
C VAL A 672 -5.08 -23.10 -12.64
N THR A 673 -4.18 -23.14 -13.61
CA THR A 673 -2.77 -23.55 -13.40
C THR A 673 -1.82 -22.53 -13.99
N SER A 674 -0.77 -22.21 -13.23
CA SER A 674 0.41 -21.46 -13.67
C SER A 674 1.68 -22.24 -13.33
N THR A 675 2.85 -21.66 -13.58
CA THR A 675 4.13 -22.20 -13.08
C THR A 675 4.27 -22.09 -11.55
N GLY A 676 3.51 -21.21 -10.90
CA GLY A 676 3.48 -21.08 -9.43
C GLY A 676 2.67 -22.14 -8.72
N GLY A 677 1.66 -22.72 -9.37
CA GLY A 677 0.79 -23.73 -8.78
C GLY A 677 -0.55 -23.87 -9.48
N SER A 678 -1.51 -24.51 -8.78
CA SER A 678 -2.85 -24.80 -9.31
C SER A 678 -3.92 -24.61 -8.23
N ILE A 679 -5.08 -24.09 -8.63
CA ILE A 679 -6.25 -23.91 -7.75
C ILE A 679 -7.53 -24.30 -8.47
N GLU A 680 -8.57 -24.63 -7.70
CA GLU A 680 -9.92 -24.86 -8.21
C GLU A 680 -10.85 -23.72 -7.77
N VAL A 681 -11.66 -23.18 -8.71
CA VAL A 681 -12.51 -22.03 -8.44
C VAL A 681 -13.74 -22.02 -9.34
N PRO A 682 -14.92 -21.54 -8.87
CA PRO A 682 -16.07 -21.33 -9.73
C PRO A 682 -15.81 -20.23 -10.78
N ILE A 683 -16.31 -20.42 -11.99
CA ILE A 683 -16.18 -19.45 -13.09
C ILE A 683 -17.43 -18.54 -13.18
N GLU A 684 -17.21 -17.27 -13.50
CA GLU A 684 -18.24 -16.27 -13.84
C GLU A 684 -17.93 -15.68 -15.22
N LEU A 685 -18.87 -15.79 -16.16
CA LEU A 685 -18.68 -15.30 -17.52
C LEU A 685 -19.17 -13.86 -17.69
N THR A 686 -18.44 -13.08 -18.50
CA THR A 686 -18.77 -11.67 -18.77
C THR A 686 -18.20 -11.20 -20.10
N GLU A 687 -18.82 -10.16 -20.66
CA GLU A 687 -18.26 -9.36 -21.78
C GLU A 687 -17.43 -8.16 -21.29
N ALA A 688 -17.35 -7.97 -19.97
CA ALA A 688 -16.68 -6.81 -19.35
C ALA A 688 -15.20 -7.09 -19.01
N ILE A 689 -14.55 -7.97 -19.77
CA ILE A 689 -13.13 -8.29 -19.67
C ILE A 689 -12.59 -8.53 -21.10
N LYS A 690 -11.35 -8.14 -21.32
CA LYS A 690 -10.69 -8.38 -22.61
C LYS A 690 -10.58 -9.90 -22.88
N PRO A 691 -10.90 -10.40 -24.11
CA PRO A 691 -10.54 -11.77 -24.50
C PRO A 691 -9.06 -12.06 -24.29
N GLY A 692 -8.74 -13.27 -23.82
CA GLY A 692 -7.38 -13.65 -23.45
C GLY A 692 -6.98 -13.28 -22.00
N VAL A 693 -7.89 -12.64 -21.25
CA VAL A 693 -7.66 -12.26 -19.86
C VAL A 693 -8.64 -12.95 -18.91
N VAL A 694 -8.15 -13.43 -17.79
CA VAL A 694 -8.95 -13.92 -16.67
C VAL A 694 -8.65 -13.13 -15.41
N SER A 695 -9.64 -12.99 -14.51
CA SER A 695 -9.47 -12.16 -13.31
C SER A 695 -9.96 -12.86 -12.05
N MET A 696 -9.16 -12.78 -10.98
CA MET A 696 -9.48 -13.29 -9.65
C MET A 696 -9.31 -12.25 -8.55
N PRO A 697 -10.12 -12.30 -7.48
CA PRO A 697 -9.90 -11.45 -6.31
C PRO A 697 -8.73 -11.98 -5.47
N HIS A 698 -7.95 -11.09 -4.86
CA HIS A 698 -6.93 -11.46 -3.86
C HIS A 698 -7.49 -11.39 -2.43
N GLY A 699 -6.71 -11.90 -1.46
CA GLY A 699 -7.05 -11.87 -0.03
C GLY A 699 -7.93 -13.01 0.45
N TRP A 700 -8.26 -13.97 -0.39
CA TRP A 700 -8.99 -15.19 -0.07
C TRP A 700 -8.05 -16.36 0.21
N GLY A 701 -8.58 -17.46 0.74
CA GLY A 701 -7.83 -18.67 1.08
C GLY A 701 -7.91 -19.00 2.57
N HIS A 702 -9.00 -18.57 3.23
CA HIS A 702 -9.31 -18.84 4.63
C HIS A 702 -9.65 -20.31 4.88
N GLY A 703 -10.12 -20.65 6.09
CA GLY A 703 -10.56 -22.00 6.43
C GLY A 703 -9.41 -22.95 6.81
N LYS A 704 -8.24 -22.42 7.14
CA LYS A 704 -7.11 -23.22 7.63
C LYS A 704 -7.34 -23.69 9.06
N ALA A 705 -6.99 -24.95 9.37
CA ALA A 705 -7.05 -25.47 10.71
C ALA A 705 -6.17 -24.64 11.67
N GLY A 706 -6.69 -24.36 12.87
CA GLY A 706 -5.98 -23.57 13.87
C GLY A 706 -6.17 -22.05 13.76
N THR A 707 -6.92 -21.54 12.79
CA THR A 707 -7.34 -20.13 12.73
C THR A 707 -8.59 -19.88 13.58
N ARG A 708 -8.75 -18.63 14.07
CA ARG A 708 -9.96 -18.16 14.79
C ARG A 708 -10.54 -16.97 14.05
N LEU A 709 -11.25 -17.26 12.94
CA LEU A 709 -11.88 -16.29 12.02
C LEU A 709 -13.23 -16.89 11.58
N ALA A 710 -14.23 -16.85 12.46
CA ALA A 710 -15.48 -17.60 12.31
C ALA A 710 -16.23 -17.28 11.01
N ILE A 711 -16.29 -16.01 10.62
CA ILE A 711 -16.99 -15.58 9.40
C ILE A 711 -16.16 -15.90 8.14
N ALA A 712 -14.88 -15.57 8.14
CA ALA A 712 -13.99 -15.81 7.01
C ALA A 712 -13.85 -17.32 6.71
N ASN A 713 -13.74 -18.15 7.75
CA ASN A 713 -13.68 -19.62 7.61
C ASN A 713 -14.98 -20.22 7.04
N GLY A 714 -16.12 -19.55 7.24
CA GLY A 714 -17.41 -19.95 6.66
C GLY A 714 -17.52 -19.73 5.15
N THR A 715 -16.66 -18.85 4.58
CA THR A 715 -16.61 -18.55 3.14
C THR A 715 -15.14 -18.44 2.71
N PRO A 716 -14.39 -19.56 2.74
CA PRO A 716 -12.92 -19.50 2.67
C PRO A 716 -12.38 -18.99 1.33
N GLY A 717 -13.03 -19.25 0.22
CA GLY A 717 -12.49 -19.01 -1.10
C GLY A 717 -11.17 -19.74 -1.36
N VAL A 718 -10.39 -19.25 -2.33
CA VAL A 718 -9.09 -19.82 -2.70
C VAL A 718 -8.03 -18.72 -2.79
N ASN A 719 -6.79 -19.04 -2.43
CA ASN A 719 -5.67 -18.11 -2.46
C ASN A 719 -5.12 -17.96 -3.88
N THR A 720 -5.39 -16.83 -4.51
CA THR A 720 -4.88 -16.49 -5.87
C THR A 720 -3.36 -16.46 -5.93
N ASN A 721 -2.67 -16.13 -4.85
CA ASN A 721 -1.20 -16.03 -4.82
C ASN A 721 -0.49 -17.39 -4.94
N ILE A 722 -1.22 -18.51 -4.88
CA ILE A 722 -0.70 -19.84 -5.27
C ILE A 722 -0.31 -19.85 -6.75
N LEU A 723 -1.01 -19.07 -7.57
CA LEU A 723 -0.75 -18.93 -8.99
C LEU A 723 0.39 -17.97 -9.32
N SER A 724 0.91 -17.23 -8.35
CA SER A 724 1.96 -16.24 -8.55
C SER A 724 3.34 -16.89 -8.46
N PRO A 725 4.08 -17.04 -9.58
CA PRO A 725 5.42 -17.60 -9.54
C PRO A 725 6.37 -16.67 -8.77
N PRO A 726 7.22 -17.18 -7.88
CA PRO A 726 8.10 -16.34 -7.06
C PRO A 726 9.20 -15.64 -7.86
N ASP A 727 9.45 -16.07 -9.09
CA ASP A 727 10.44 -15.52 -10.04
C ASP A 727 9.83 -14.64 -11.13
N PHE A 728 8.51 -14.45 -11.15
CA PHE A 728 7.85 -13.51 -12.04
C PHE A 728 7.82 -12.12 -11.42
N LEU A 729 8.77 -11.29 -11.80
CA LEU A 729 9.08 -10.02 -11.14
C LEU A 729 9.21 -8.87 -12.16
N ASP A 730 9.04 -7.65 -11.68
CA ASP A 730 9.59 -6.45 -12.28
C ASP A 730 11.09 -6.40 -11.94
N GLU A 731 11.94 -6.69 -12.91
CA GLU A 731 13.38 -6.87 -12.71
C GLU A 731 14.06 -5.65 -12.05
N PRO A 732 13.79 -4.39 -12.46
CA PRO A 732 14.48 -3.24 -11.88
C PRO A 732 14.20 -3.04 -10.40
N SER A 733 12.97 -3.29 -9.93
CA SER A 733 12.56 -3.02 -8.55
C SER A 733 12.51 -4.28 -7.67
N GLY A 734 12.52 -5.47 -8.26
CA GLY A 734 12.27 -6.73 -7.56
C GLY A 734 10.81 -6.91 -7.11
N ASN A 735 9.88 -6.09 -7.61
CA ASN A 735 8.46 -6.21 -7.25
C ASN A 735 7.82 -7.44 -7.89
N GLY A 736 7.06 -8.22 -7.12
CA GLY A 736 6.32 -9.36 -7.65
C GLY A 736 5.28 -8.94 -8.67
N ALA A 737 5.30 -9.54 -9.85
CA ALA A 737 4.30 -9.33 -10.88
C ALA A 737 3.07 -10.20 -10.61
N LEU A 738 1.99 -9.57 -10.15
CA LEU A 738 0.72 -10.24 -9.82
C LEU A 738 -0.34 -10.09 -10.91
N ASN A 739 0.02 -9.41 -12.01
CA ASN A 739 -0.82 -9.21 -13.20
C ASN A 739 -0.06 -9.61 -14.46
N GLY A 740 -0.77 -10.21 -15.41
CA GLY A 740 -0.16 -10.73 -16.63
C GLY A 740 0.46 -12.12 -16.46
N ILE A 741 0.09 -12.87 -15.41
CA ILE A 741 0.60 -14.22 -15.14
C ILE A 741 0.02 -15.19 -16.19
N PRO A 742 0.83 -15.88 -16.99
CA PRO A 742 0.33 -16.90 -17.92
C PRO A 742 -0.35 -18.04 -17.17
N VAL A 743 -1.58 -18.40 -17.60
CA VAL A 743 -2.36 -19.46 -16.98
C VAL A 743 -3.06 -20.35 -18.01
N THR A 744 -3.34 -21.59 -17.62
CA THR A 744 -4.28 -22.47 -18.30
C THR A 744 -5.55 -22.65 -17.46
N VAL A 745 -6.69 -22.76 -18.13
CA VAL A 745 -7.99 -22.98 -17.49
C VAL A 745 -8.64 -24.19 -18.12
N THR A 746 -8.93 -25.21 -17.31
CA THR A 746 -9.57 -26.46 -17.75
C THR A 746 -10.76 -26.78 -16.84
N SER A 747 -11.75 -27.52 -17.36
CA SER A 747 -12.82 -28.03 -16.51
C SER A 747 -12.21 -28.94 -15.42
N SER A 748 -12.57 -28.69 -14.15
CA SER A 748 -12.29 -29.68 -13.11
C SER A 748 -13.07 -30.94 -13.46
N SER A 749 -12.36 -32.05 -13.75
CA SER A 749 -13.03 -33.34 -13.92
C SER A 749 -13.77 -33.65 -12.61
N ALA A 750 -15.10 -33.66 -12.66
CA ALA A 750 -15.89 -34.17 -11.55
C ALA A 750 -15.33 -35.54 -11.18
N ALA A 751 -14.88 -35.70 -9.93
CA ALA A 751 -14.58 -37.03 -9.42
C ALA A 751 -15.86 -37.87 -9.62
N PRO A 752 -15.76 -39.11 -10.17
CA PRO A 752 -16.92 -39.94 -10.35
C PRO A 752 -17.59 -40.14 -9.00
N GLY A 753 -18.88 -39.83 -8.90
CA GLY A 753 -19.66 -39.75 -7.69
C GLY A 753 -19.49 -40.97 -6.79
N SER A 754 -19.34 -40.69 -5.51
CA SER A 754 -19.61 -41.66 -4.43
C SER A 754 -20.83 -41.24 -3.65
#